data_c157cc4ea9f7a9c76dfd6c471111cb50
#
_entry.id   c157cc4ea9f7a9c76dfd6c471111cb50
#
_cell.length_a   1.000
_cell.length_b   1.000
_cell.length_c   1.000
_cell.angle_alpha   90.00
_cell.angle_beta   90.00
_cell.angle_gamma   90.00
#
_symmetry.space_group_name_H-M   'P 1'
#
loop_
_entity.id
_entity.type
_entity.pdbx_description
1 polymer ?
#
loop_
_entity_poly.entity_id
_entity_poly.type
_entity_poly.pdbx_seq_one_letter_code
_entity_poly.pdbx_strand_id
1 'polypeptide(L)'
;MCYKFFLVTSSVLLLSACGGSGSDETPIVNNNTPPTLSIANIASDITKNQTIELKATASDEDGTIVSVIWEQTAGYGILAEPVNEAVVTIKLPAAVSYAAQEYAFSVTATDNDGASTVKTVNFSARNSIDEFAAARLLQQGSMGVKLSEIRQAQGMSEQQWLEQQIALPIGYHRSYLVKSQDENEFRYIDRIDAWWKAVLQSDDQLRQRVAFALSEILVVSDANSSLRSQPEGMITYYDLLLKHAFGNYRELLEDVTLSPIMGTYLSHLGNEKANDEFNIRPDENYAREVMQLFTIGLEELNQDGSVKRDTQGNTIATYGQPQIEGFARVFTGWTFADSETFKRKSRNYIKPMQAFTEYHSSKQKVLLNNQVIPAGYRPQESLQIALDNLFNHANVAPFISKQLIQRLITSNPTAQYIERVANVFNDNGQGGRGDLAAVIKAIYLDDEARHFGSVLHYQGKLKEPLLKTVQFWRNLDAKSVAGYYKTWNLLNSYGQGPMQSPSVFNFFRPDYQPAQLRDEQLVAPELQIAGDANLIATMNEQFADLVWRVAEGRDDLNPSAIYLYIINDINYLQNEGLEALLDQYNVLYFAGSMSVNTRQALRDLDAYFKDEQHRERISYLLYTIAISPEFNLQY
;
A
#
# COMPACT_ATOMS: atom_id res chain seq x y z
N MET A 1 -39.48 3.85 -0.31
CA MET A 1 -40.12 5.15 -0.59
C MET A 1 -39.64 5.58 -1.96
N CYS A 2 -40.56 5.63 -2.93
CA CYS A 2 -40.28 5.97 -4.33
C CYS A 2 -39.94 7.46 -4.46
N TYR A 3 -38.81 7.80 -5.06
CA TYR A 3 -38.59 9.14 -5.61
C TYR A 3 -38.78 9.10 -7.12
N LYS A 4 -39.78 9.89 -7.58
CA LYS A 4 -40.12 10.11 -8.99
C LYS A 4 -39.09 11.02 -9.64
N PHE A 5 -38.54 10.58 -10.76
CA PHE A 5 -37.84 11.43 -11.72
C PHE A 5 -38.86 12.32 -12.44
N PHE A 6 -38.66 13.63 -12.45
CA PHE A 6 -39.34 14.56 -13.32
C PHE A 6 -38.45 14.84 -14.54
N LEU A 7 -38.87 14.33 -15.68
CA LEU A 7 -38.38 14.77 -16.99
C LEU A 7 -39.17 16.04 -17.39
N VAL A 8 -38.46 17.15 -17.54
CA VAL A 8 -39.04 18.34 -18.18
C VAL A 8 -38.72 18.27 -19.67
N THR A 9 -39.72 17.93 -20.46
CA THR A 9 -39.70 18.04 -21.93
C THR A 9 -40.18 19.43 -22.32
N SER A 10 -39.28 20.24 -22.87
CA SER A 10 -39.65 21.52 -23.50
C SER A 10 -40.31 21.25 -24.84
N SER A 11 -41.62 21.49 -24.92
CA SER A 11 -42.38 21.43 -26.16
C SER A 11 -42.28 22.79 -26.88
N VAL A 12 -41.70 22.76 -28.07
CA VAL A 12 -41.72 23.90 -29.00
C VAL A 12 -43.07 23.94 -29.66
N LEU A 13 -43.86 24.99 -29.41
CA LEU A 13 -45.09 25.28 -30.13
C LEU A 13 -44.76 26.09 -31.40
N LEU A 14 -44.94 25.48 -32.55
CA LEU A 14 -45.02 26.19 -33.84
C LEU A 14 -46.41 26.80 -34.03
N LEU A 15 -46.51 28.11 -33.95
CA LEU A 15 -47.70 28.88 -34.38
C LEU A 15 -47.45 29.38 -35.81
N SER A 16 -48.16 28.81 -36.78
CA SER A 16 -48.31 29.37 -38.11
C SER A 16 -49.48 30.37 -38.12
N ALA A 17 -49.17 31.61 -38.44
CA ALA A 17 -50.17 32.62 -38.76
C ALA A 17 -49.89 33.20 -40.14
N CYS A 18 -50.87 33.11 -41.03
CA CYS A 18 -50.86 33.72 -42.35
C CYS A 18 -51.35 35.18 -42.31
N GLY A 19 -50.62 36.01 -43.08
CA GLY A 19 -51.25 37.05 -43.90
C GLY A 19 -51.27 38.48 -43.38
N GLY A 20 -50.49 39.38 -44.01
CA GLY A 20 -50.70 40.83 -43.95
C GLY A 20 -49.52 41.62 -44.49
N SER A 21 -49.64 42.18 -45.64
CA SER A 21 -48.70 42.94 -46.48
C SER A 21 -48.02 44.15 -45.83
N GLY A 22 -46.70 44.30 -46.12
CA GLY A 22 -46.10 45.60 -46.43
C GLY A 22 -45.24 46.26 -45.39
N SER A 23 -43.95 46.08 -45.51
CA SER A 23 -42.90 47.09 -45.59
C SER A 23 -41.58 46.32 -45.59
N ASP A 24 -40.69 46.63 -46.53
CA ASP A 24 -39.29 46.15 -46.57
C ASP A 24 -38.49 46.69 -45.35
N GLU A 25 -38.51 45.96 -44.25
CA GLU A 25 -37.42 46.01 -43.27
C GLU A 25 -36.59 44.74 -43.52
N THR A 26 -35.38 44.91 -44.05
CA THR A 26 -34.34 43.92 -44.02
C THR A 26 -34.17 43.43 -42.58
N PRO A 27 -34.26 42.12 -42.28
CA PRO A 27 -33.98 41.65 -40.94
C PRO A 27 -32.54 42.06 -40.60
N ILE A 28 -32.36 42.84 -39.56
CA ILE A 28 -31.04 43.06 -38.94
C ILE A 28 -30.58 41.69 -38.48
N VAL A 29 -29.72 41.06 -39.27
CA VAL A 29 -28.99 39.87 -38.81
C VAL A 29 -28.07 40.37 -37.70
N ASN A 30 -28.49 40.18 -36.47
CA ASN A 30 -27.63 40.44 -35.33
C ASN A 30 -26.48 39.39 -35.41
N ASN A 31 -25.33 39.82 -35.96
CA ASN A 31 -24.13 38.96 -36.10
C ASN A 31 -23.34 38.89 -34.78
N ASN A 32 -24.01 39.07 -33.63
CA ASN A 32 -23.39 39.00 -32.34
C ASN A 32 -22.75 37.60 -32.13
N THR A 33 -21.46 37.58 -31.86
CA THR A 33 -20.69 36.38 -31.48
C THR A 33 -20.62 36.25 -29.96
N PRO A 34 -20.93 35.07 -29.38
CA PRO A 34 -20.83 34.90 -27.93
C PRO A 34 -19.40 35.13 -27.43
N PRO A 35 -19.23 35.70 -26.23
CA PRO A 35 -17.90 35.99 -25.67
C PRO A 35 -17.03 34.73 -25.52
N THR A 36 -15.75 34.90 -25.71
CA THR A 36 -14.76 33.88 -25.34
C THR A 36 -14.52 33.90 -23.85
N LEU A 37 -14.49 32.72 -23.21
CA LEU A 37 -14.34 32.57 -21.77
C LEU A 37 -13.26 31.52 -21.45
N SER A 38 -12.36 31.84 -20.51
CA SER A 38 -11.39 30.88 -19.97
C SER A 38 -11.36 30.94 -18.45
N ILE A 39 -11.10 29.80 -17.80
CA ILE A 39 -10.92 29.69 -16.36
C ILE A 39 -9.42 29.40 -16.10
N ALA A 40 -8.82 30.10 -15.14
CA ALA A 40 -7.46 29.81 -14.69
C ALA A 40 -7.41 28.40 -14.07
N ASN A 41 -6.27 27.72 -14.29
CA ASN A 41 -6.10 26.34 -13.80
C ASN A 41 -6.12 26.36 -12.26
N ILE A 42 -7.00 25.55 -11.68
CA ILE A 42 -7.07 25.31 -10.23
C ILE A 42 -6.36 23.98 -9.96
N ALA A 43 -5.60 23.89 -8.87
CA ALA A 43 -4.98 22.64 -8.47
C ALA A 43 -6.06 21.55 -8.28
N SER A 44 -5.80 20.36 -8.77
CA SER A 44 -6.75 19.24 -8.67
C SER A 44 -6.94 18.73 -7.25
N ASP A 45 -5.98 18.99 -6.36
CA ASP A 45 -5.99 18.57 -4.95
C ASP A 45 -5.72 19.78 -4.05
N ILE A 46 -6.75 20.19 -3.33
CA ILE A 46 -6.79 21.37 -2.48
C ILE A 46 -7.09 20.94 -1.05
N THR A 47 -6.47 21.58 -0.05
CA THR A 47 -6.77 21.30 1.35
C THR A 47 -7.98 22.09 1.84
N LYS A 48 -8.83 21.46 2.65
CA LYS A 48 -9.93 22.14 3.35
C LYS A 48 -9.37 23.24 4.26
N ASN A 49 -10.21 24.23 4.57
CA ASN A 49 -9.84 25.46 5.27
C ASN A 49 -8.91 26.41 4.48
N GLN A 50 -8.51 26.04 3.27
CA GLN A 50 -7.70 26.88 2.39
C GLN A 50 -8.56 27.98 1.75
N THR A 51 -7.95 29.13 1.48
CA THR A 51 -8.52 30.17 0.64
C THR A 51 -8.01 30.01 -0.78
N ILE A 52 -8.90 29.96 -1.76
CA ILE A 52 -8.56 29.83 -3.18
C ILE A 52 -9.23 30.94 -3.99
N GLU A 53 -8.65 31.25 -5.13
CA GLU A 53 -9.22 32.21 -6.09
C GLU A 53 -9.79 31.47 -7.30
N LEU A 54 -11.06 31.70 -7.59
CA LEU A 54 -11.69 31.35 -8.85
C LEU A 54 -11.52 32.51 -9.81
N LYS A 55 -10.77 32.33 -10.90
CA LYS A 55 -10.44 33.40 -11.84
C LYS A 55 -10.90 33.04 -13.25
N ALA A 56 -11.76 33.90 -13.81
CA ALA A 56 -12.18 33.84 -15.20
C ALA A 56 -11.61 35.01 -16.00
N THR A 57 -11.36 34.77 -17.27
CA THR A 57 -11.00 35.81 -18.26
C THR A 57 -11.96 35.69 -19.42
N ALA A 58 -12.67 36.77 -19.70
CA ALA A 58 -13.63 36.86 -20.80
C ALA A 58 -13.24 38.01 -21.76
N SER A 59 -13.46 37.79 -23.06
CA SER A 59 -13.30 38.80 -24.10
C SER A 59 -14.31 38.59 -25.20
N ASP A 60 -14.67 39.66 -25.86
CA ASP A 60 -15.63 39.67 -26.96
C ASP A 60 -15.00 40.39 -28.16
N GLU A 61 -15.16 39.79 -29.38
CA GLU A 61 -14.56 40.31 -30.61
C GLU A 61 -15.36 41.46 -31.23
N ASP A 62 -16.65 41.49 -31.03
CA ASP A 62 -17.57 42.45 -31.66
C ASP A 62 -18.35 43.32 -30.67
N GLY A 63 -18.04 43.16 -29.33
CA GLY A 63 -18.68 43.91 -28.26
C GLY A 63 -17.84 44.11 -27.01
N THR A 64 -18.53 44.21 -25.87
CA THR A 64 -17.91 44.32 -24.55
C THR A 64 -18.58 43.39 -23.54
N ILE A 65 -17.82 42.88 -22.60
CA ILE A 65 -18.34 42.03 -21.52
C ILE A 65 -19.06 42.90 -20.50
N VAL A 66 -20.35 42.59 -20.24
CA VAL A 66 -21.18 43.30 -19.25
C VAL A 66 -21.30 42.58 -17.93
N SER A 67 -21.07 41.24 -17.90
CA SER A 67 -21.07 40.47 -16.66
C SER A 67 -20.19 39.23 -16.74
N VAL A 68 -19.58 38.83 -15.58
CA VAL A 68 -18.91 37.56 -15.37
C VAL A 68 -19.42 37.00 -14.05
N ILE A 69 -20.37 36.08 -14.10
CA ILE A 69 -21.11 35.60 -12.94
C ILE A 69 -20.66 34.19 -12.58
N TRP A 70 -20.16 34.02 -11.36
CA TRP A 70 -19.87 32.73 -10.76
C TRP A 70 -21.04 32.21 -9.94
N GLU A 71 -21.36 30.92 -10.09
CA GLU A 71 -22.39 30.20 -9.35
C GLU A 71 -21.83 28.87 -8.88
N GLN A 72 -22.10 28.49 -7.63
CA GLN A 72 -21.77 27.16 -7.14
C GLN A 72 -22.83 26.16 -7.59
N THR A 73 -22.42 25.11 -8.32
CA THR A 73 -23.32 24.10 -8.89
C THR A 73 -23.29 22.77 -8.12
N ALA A 74 -22.21 22.50 -7.35
CA ALA A 74 -22.14 21.33 -6.48
C ALA A 74 -21.19 21.57 -5.28
N GLY A 75 -21.33 20.72 -4.26
CA GLY A 75 -20.52 20.75 -3.05
C GLY A 75 -21.18 21.45 -1.87
N TYR A 76 -20.45 21.57 -0.76
CA TYR A 76 -20.92 22.28 0.42
C TYR A 76 -21.03 23.78 0.12
N GLY A 77 -22.17 24.41 0.47
CA GLY A 77 -22.47 25.79 0.12
C GLY A 77 -21.43 26.78 0.66
N ILE A 78 -20.66 27.39 -0.25
CA ILE A 78 -19.65 28.41 0.01
C ILE A 78 -20.11 29.75 -0.59
N LEU A 79 -20.67 29.72 -1.80
CA LEU A 79 -21.33 30.84 -2.44
C LEU A 79 -22.84 30.66 -2.26
N ALA A 80 -23.44 31.48 -1.38
CA ALA A 80 -24.88 31.46 -1.14
C ALA A 80 -25.68 32.05 -2.30
N GLU A 81 -25.09 33.01 -3.03
CA GLU A 81 -25.66 33.72 -4.15
C GLU A 81 -24.64 33.87 -5.28
N PRO A 82 -25.05 34.00 -6.56
CA PRO A 82 -24.16 34.26 -7.67
C PRO A 82 -23.37 35.57 -7.48
N VAL A 83 -22.08 35.54 -7.85
CA VAL A 83 -21.15 36.69 -7.70
C VAL A 83 -20.73 37.19 -9.06
N ASN A 84 -20.99 38.47 -9.37
CA ASN A 84 -20.62 39.10 -10.64
C ASN A 84 -19.24 39.79 -10.53
N GLU A 85 -18.20 39.00 -10.56
CA GLU A 85 -16.80 39.44 -10.54
C GLU A 85 -15.93 38.47 -11.36
N ALA A 86 -14.89 38.98 -12.04
CA ALA A 86 -13.96 38.14 -12.79
C ALA A 86 -13.08 37.24 -11.88
N VAL A 87 -12.87 37.66 -10.63
CA VAL A 87 -12.09 36.94 -9.63
C VAL A 87 -12.91 36.85 -8.34
N VAL A 88 -13.17 35.65 -7.88
CA VAL A 88 -13.89 35.40 -6.63
C VAL A 88 -12.97 34.63 -5.67
N THR A 89 -12.79 35.16 -4.48
CA THR A 89 -12.07 34.49 -3.41
C THR A 89 -13.02 33.70 -2.54
N ILE A 90 -12.82 32.39 -2.46
CA ILE A 90 -13.63 31.50 -1.63
C ILE A 90 -12.76 30.86 -0.53
N LYS A 91 -13.32 30.74 0.68
CA LYS A 91 -12.70 30.01 1.78
C LYS A 91 -13.41 28.67 1.95
N LEU A 92 -12.66 27.58 1.75
CA LEU A 92 -13.20 26.23 1.94
C LEU A 92 -13.48 25.98 3.43
N PRO A 93 -14.61 25.34 3.79
CA PRO A 93 -14.92 25.03 5.18
C PRO A 93 -13.90 24.08 5.78
N ALA A 94 -13.74 24.17 7.10
CA ALA A 94 -12.98 23.19 7.87
C ALA A 94 -13.68 21.82 7.81
N ALA A 95 -12.91 20.74 7.94
CA ALA A 95 -13.40 19.39 7.74
C ALA A 95 -14.39 18.92 8.81
N VAL A 96 -15.41 18.22 8.34
CA VAL A 96 -16.31 17.39 9.16
C VAL A 96 -16.05 15.89 8.90
N SER A 97 -15.45 15.54 7.76
CA SER A 97 -15.12 14.17 7.31
C SER A 97 -13.75 14.15 6.63
N TYR A 98 -13.05 13.03 6.69
CA TYR A 98 -11.79 12.82 5.96
C TYR A 98 -11.99 12.59 4.46
N ALA A 99 -13.20 12.19 4.04
CA ALA A 99 -13.52 12.04 2.62
C ALA A 99 -13.30 13.34 1.86
N ALA A 100 -12.84 13.21 0.61
CA ALA A 100 -12.76 14.35 -0.29
C ALA A 100 -14.13 14.99 -0.46
N GLN A 101 -14.16 16.30 -0.41
CA GLN A 101 -15.37 17.07 -0.70
C GLN A 101 -15.26 17.63 -2.11
N GLU A 102 -16.14 17.17 -3.00
CA GLU A 102 -16.21 17.66 -4.37
C GLU A 102 -16.90 19.01 -4.42
N TYR A 103 -16.37 19.91 -5.24
CA TYR A 103 -16.94 21.22 -5.53
C TYR A 103 -17.03 21.44 -7.03
N ALA A 104 -18.12 22.07 -7.47
CA ALA A 104 -18.30 22.52 -8.83
C ALA A 104 -18.79 23.96 -8.86
N PHE A 105 -18.20 24.76 -9.73
CA PHE A 105 -18.58 26.14 -9.97
C PHE A 105 -18.74 26.36 -11.47
N SER A 106 -19.81 27.04 -11.88
CA SER A 106 -19.99 27.54 -13.23
C SER A 106 -19.67 29.04 -13.27
N VAL A 107 -19.13 29.51 -14.39
CA VAL A 107 -18.97 30.91 -14.68
C VAL A 107 -19.63 31.23 -16.02
N THR A 108 -20.46 32.29 -16.04
CA THR A 108 -21.15 32.78 -17.22
C THR A 108 -20.64 34.17 -17.57
N ALA A 109 -20.10 34.33 -18.76
CA ALA A 109 -19.76 35.64 -19.31
C ALA A 109 -20.86 36.06 -20.29
N THR A 110 -21.34 37.29 -20.19
CA THR A 110 -22.38 37.86 -21.07
C THR A 110 -21.88 39.17 -21.68
N ASP A 111 -22.09 39.36 -22.99
CA ASP A 111 -21.76 40.58 -23.72
C ASP A 111 -22.86 41.63 -23.66
N ASN A 112 -22.62 42.78 -24.28
CA ASN A 112 -23.57 43.90 -24.32
C ASN A 112 -24.78 43.68 -25.21
N ASP A 113 -24.75 42.65 -26.08
CA ASP A 113 -25.85 42.29 -26.99
C ASP A 113 -26.64 41.06 -26.48
N GLY A 114 -26.27 40.54 -25.29
CA GLY A 114 -26.99 39.51 -24.54
C GLY A 114 -26.59 38.06 -24.85
N ALA A 115 -25.57 37.82 -25.69
CA ALA A 115 -25.05 36.46 -25.86
C ALA A 115 -24.18 36.07 -24.67
N SER A 116 -24.11 34.76 -24.37
CA SER A 116 -23.41 34.27 -23.18
C SER A 116 -22.65 32.99 -23.46
N THR A 117 -21.51 32.84 -22.76
CA THR A 117 -20.73 31.62 -22.74
C THR A 117 -20.56 31.13 -21.29
N VAL A 118 -20.73 29.82 -21.09
CA VAL A 118 -20.64 29.17 -19.77
C VAL A 118 -19.48 28.19 -19.75
N LYS A 119 -18.72 28.18 -18.66
CA LYS A 119 -17.72 27.16 -18.35
C LYS A 119 -17.85 26.69 -16.91
N THR A 120 -17.46 25.44 -16.66
CA THR A 120 -17.48 24.83 -15.33
C THR A 120 -16.07 24.41 -14.92
N VAL A 121 -15.77 24.57 -13.64
CA VAL A 121 -14.56 24.05 -13.01
C VAL A 121 -14.94 23.15 -11.83
N ASN A 122 -14.28 22.00 -11.73
CA ASN A 122 -14.46 21.03 -10.66
C ASN A 122 -13.14 20.81 -9.95
N PHE A 123 -13.18 20.66 -8.63
CA PHE A 123 -12.03 20.28 -7.83
C PHE A 123 -12.46 19.55 -6.55
N SER A 124 -11.54 18.76 -5.99
CA SER A 124 -11.70 18.09 -4.70
C SER A 124 -10.97 18.86 -3.61
N ALA A 125 -11.56 18.95 -2.41
CA ALA A 125 -10.87 19.46 -1.23
C ALA A 125 -10.76 18.37 -0.16
N ARG A 126 -9.53 18.14 0.33
CA ARG A 126 -9.21 17.18 1.38
C ARG A 126 -8.73 17.89 2.65
N ASN A 127 -8.68 17.17 3.78
CA ASN A 127 -8.07 17.71 4.99
C ASN A 127 -6.56 17.88 4.79
N SER A 128 -5.99 19.00 5.27
CA SER A 128 -4.57 19.01 5.60
C SER A 128 -4.37 18.17 6.87
N ILE A 129 -3.33 17.36 6.89
CA ILE A 129 -3.01 16.53 8.05
C ILE A 129 -2.27 17.37 9.10
N ASP A 130 -2.70 17.24 10.35
CA ASP A 130 -1.94 17.76 11.49
C ASP A 130 -0.76 16.82 11.84
N GLU A 131 0.02 17.17 12.85
CA GLU A 131 1.21 16.41 13.24
C GLU A 131 0.89 14.97 13.65
N PHE A 132 -0.21 14.74 14.37
CA PHE A 132 -0.61 13.39 14.79
C PHE A 132 -1.17 12.57 13.63
N ALA A 133 -1.97 13.18 12.75
CA ALA A 133 -2.46 12.53 11.56
C ALA A 133 -1.31 12.17 10.60
N ALA A 134 -0.30 13.06 10.45
CA ALA A 134 0.93 12.78 9.70
C ALA A 134 1.70 11.61 10.33
N ALA A 135 1.92 11.62 11.64
CA ALA A 135 2.60 10.54 12.36
C ALA A 135 1.91 9.19 12.14
N ARG A 136 0.58 9.15 12.24
CA ARG A 136 -0.21 7.93 12.01
C ARG A 136 -0.13 7.45 10.57
N LEU A 137 -0.30 8.34 9.59
CA LEU A 137 -0.17 7.99 8.18
C LEU A 137 1.20 7.38 7.89
N LEU A 138 2.28 7.99 8.39
CA LEU A 138 3.63 7.53 8.18
C LEU A 138 3.93 6.22 8.94
N GLN A 139 3.43 6.02 10.15
CA GLN A 139 3.57 4.76 10.88
C GLN A 139 2.93 3.58 10.15
N GLN A 140 1.83 3.80 9.45
CA GLN A 140 1.19 2.79 8.60
C GLN A 140 1.92 2.64 7.25
N GLY A 141 2.35 3.74 6.64
CA GLY A 141 2.85 3.84 5.28
C GLY A 141 4.36 3.79 5.11
N SER A 142 5.13 3.57 6.18
CA SER A 142 6.59 3.45 6.10
C SER A 142 7.11 2.23 6.86
N MET A 143 8.38 1.90 6.67
CA MET A 143 9.05 0.86 7.46
C MET A 143 9.37 1.33 8.88
N GLY A 144 9.46 2.65 9.08
CA GLY A 144 9.67 3.33 10.35
C GLY A 144 9.75 4.84 10.11
N VAL A 145 9.36 5.66 11.08
CA VAL A 145 9.11 7.10 10.91
C VAL A 145 10.24 7.91 11.54
N LYS A 146 10.64 9.00 10.87
CA LYS A 146 11.49 10.05 11.44
C LYS A 146 10.67 11.30 11.74
N LEU A 147 11.02 12.04 12.78
CA LEU A 147 10.33 13.29 13.13
C LEU A 147 10.37 14.32 11.99
N SER A 148 11.48 14.39 11.24
CA SER A 148 11.61 15.26 10.07
C SER A 148 10.61 14.91 8.95
N GLU A 149 10.31 13.62 8.76
CA GLU A 149 9.35 13.15 7.77
C GLU A 149 7.91 13.51 8.18
N ILE A 150 7.58 13.40 9.48
CA ILE A 150 6.29 13.85 10.02
C ILE A 150 6.09 15.35 9.74
N ARG A 151 7.09 16.18 10.09
CA ARG A 151 7.05 17.63 9.87
C ARG A 151 6.96 18.00 8.39
N GLN A 152 7.59 17.22 7.52
CA GLN A 152 7.48 17.42 6.07
C GLN A 152 6.08 17.07 5.53
N ALA A 153 5.45 16.04 6.06
CA ALA A 153 4.10 15.64 5.66
C ALA A 153 3.01 16.54 6.24
N GLN A 154 3.30 17.20 7.37
CA GLN A 154 2.37 18.12 8.01
C GLN A 154 1.98 19.26 7.05
N GLY A 155 0.67 19.53 6.94
CA GLY A 155 0.14 20.55 6.02
C GLY A 155 -0.15 20.06 4.59
N MET A 156 0.30 18.85 4.22
CA MET A 156 -0.14 18.18 2.99
C MET A 156 -1.52 17.52 3.20
N SER A 157 -2.18 17.09 2.13
CA SER A 157 -3.22 16.07 2.23
C SER A 157 -2.59 14.66 2.25
N GLU A 158 -3.33 13.65 2.74
CA GLU A 158 -2.91 12.25 2.66
C GLU A 158 -2.63 11.84 1.21
N GLN A 159 -3.47 12.31 0.28
CA GLN A 159 -3.31 12.03 -1.14
C GLN A 159 -2.01 12.62 -1.69
N GLN A 160 -1.69 13.88 -1.36
CA GLN A 160 -0.44 14.51 -1.79
C GLN A 160 0.78 13.73 -1.31
N TRP A 161 0.78 13.30 -0.05
CA TRP A 161 1.86 12.48 0.49
C TRP A 161 1.98 11.14 -0.25
N LEU A 162 0.86 10.43 -0.47
CA LEU A 162 0.85 9.15 -1.19
C LEU A 162 1.36 9.31 -2.62
N GLU A 163 0.93 10.33 -3.34
CA GLU A 163 1.35 10.60 -4.73
C GLU A 163 2.85 10.94 -4.80
N GLN A 164 3.37 11.72 -3.85
CA GLN A 164 4.80 11.97 -3.76
C GLN A 164 5.59 10.67 -3.53
N GLN A 165 5.17 9.83 -2.59
CA GLN A 165 5.83 8.57 -2.30
C GLN A 165 5.77 7.58 -3.48
N ILE A 166 4.64 7.51 -4.19
CA ILE A 166 4.48 6.65 -5.39
C ILE A 166 5.42 7.10 -6.51
N ALA A 167 5.63 8.39 -6.66
CA ALA A 167 6.47 8.98 -7.70
C ALA A 167 7.98 8.85 -7.46
N LEU A 168 8.41 8.50 -6.24
CA LEU A 168 9.84 8.35 -5.92
C LEU A 168 10.49 7.22 -6.73
N PRO A 169 11.78 7.38 -7.10
CA PRO A 169 12.58 6.31 -7.68
C PRO A 169 12.61 5.08 -6.77
N ILE A 170 12.71 3.90 -7.37
CA ILE A 170 12.73 2.64 -6.62
C ILE A 170 14.07 2.44 -5.91
N GLY A 171 14.03 2.32 -4.60
CA GLY A 171 15.17 1.93 -3.76
C GLY A 171 15.42 0.43 -3.79
N TYR A 172 15.96 -0.10 -4.89
CA TYR A 172 16.23 -1.53 -5.05
C TYR A 172 17.26 -2.02 -4.04
N HIS A 173 16.96 -3.12 -3.36
CA HIS A 173 17.84 -3.75 -2.36
C HIS A 173 19.14 -4.27 -2.97
N ARG A 174 19.09 -4.72 -4.22
CA ARG A 174 20.29 -5.17 -4.94
C ARG A 174 21.35 -4.07 -5.05
N SER A 175 20.98 -2.79 -5.06
CA SER A 175 21.92 -1.66 -5.07
C SER A 175 22.78 -1.58 -3.80
N TYR A 176 22.30 -2.16 -2.71
CA TYR A 176 23.00 -2.22 -1.42
C TYR A 176 23.73 -3.54 -1.18
N LEU A 177 23.61 -4.51 -2.12
CA LEU A 177 24.26 -5.82 -1.98
C LEU A 177 25.76 -5.70 -2.23
N VAL A 178 26.54 -5.81 -1.17
CA VAL A 178 28.01 -5.73 -1.20
C VAL A 178 28.59 -7.02 -0.64
N LYS A 179 29.57 -7.59 -1.34
CA LYS A 179 30.30 -8.76 -0.84
C LYS A 179 31.08 -8.41 0.42
N SER A 180 31.11 -9.33 1.35
CA SER A 180 32.03 -9.24 2.48
C SER A 180 33.47 -9.21 1.97
N GLN A 181 34.34 -8.45 2.64
CA GLN A 181 35.76 -8.42 2.31
C GLN A 181 36.31 -9.85 2.33
N ASP A 182 37.16 -10.17 1.36
CA ASP A 182 37.84 -11.48 1.19
C ASP A 182 36.94 -12.65 0.73
N GLU A 183 35.68 -12.38 0.33
CA GLU A 183 34.76 -13.41 -0.18
C GLU A 183 34.58 -13.32 -1.71
N ASN A 184 34.62 -14.47 -2.39
CA ASN A 184 34.40 -14.55 -3.83
C ASN A 184 32.92 -14.56 -4.18
N GLU A 185 32.04 -14.97 -3.26
CA GLU A 185 30.60 -15.14 -3.45
C GLU A 185 29.83 -14.37 -2.38
N PHE A 186 28.58 -13.98 -2.70
CA PHE A 186 27.68 -13.42 -1.71
C PHE A 186 27.20 -14.49 -0.74
N ARG A 187 27.01 -14.11 0.53
CA ARG A 187 26.43 -14.95 1.57
C ARG A 187 25.04 -14.46 1.94
N TYR A 188 24.24 -15.31 2.58
CA TYR A 188 22.88 -14.93 3.02
C TYR A 188 22.90 -13.69 3.93
N ILE A 189 23.96 -13.51 4.73
CA ILE A 189 24.10 -12.35 5.62
C ILE A 189 24.34 -11.03 4.86
N ASP A 190 24.93 -11.08 3.67
CA ASP A 190 25.11 -9.90 2.82
C ASP A 190 23.76 -9.44 2.25
N ARG A 191 22.82 -10.38 2.00
CA ARG A 191 21.42 -10.07 1.67
C ARG A 191 20.68 -9.42 2.84
N ILE A 192 20.88 -9.92 4.06
CA ILE A 192 20.29 -9.31 5.25
C ILE A 192 20.80 -7.89 5.45
N ASP A 193 22.11 -7.67 5.31
CA ASP A 193 22.73 -6.34 5.34
C ASP A 193 22.12 -5.40 4.30
N ALA A 194 21.96 -5.87 3.05
CA ALA A 194 21.36 -5.08 1.97
C ALA A 194 19.90 -4.71 2.28
N TRP A 195 19.11 -5.64 2.85
CA TRP A 195 17.74 -5.37 3.27
C TRP A 195 17.68 -4.25 4.32
N TRP A 196 18.52 -4.35 5.38
CA TRP A 196 18.58 -3.32 6.41
C TRP A 196 18.97 -1.96 5.84
N LYS A 197 20.02 -1.90 5.01
CA LYS A 197 20.44 -0.65 4.36
C LYS A 197 19.31 -0.02 3.55
N ALA A 198 18.62 -0.81 2.75
CA ALA A 198 17.51 -0.32 1.94
C ALA A 198 16.39 0.25 2.82
N VAL A 199 15.87 -0.49 3.78
CA VAL A 199 14.74 -0.03 4.61
C VAL A 199 15.10 1.15 5.53
N LEU A 200 16.37 1.27 5.94
CA LEU A 200 16.82 2.38 6.78
C LEU A 200 17.10 3.66 5.99
N GLN A 201 17.58 3.55 4.74
CA GLN A 201 18.16 4.66 3.97
C GLN A 201 17.34 5.11 2.75
N SER A 202 16.47 4.26 2.18
CA SER A 202 15.67 4.63 1.02
C SER A 202 14.63 5.69 1.35
N ASP A 203 14.38 6.60 0.40
CA ASP A 203 13.36 7.65 0.51
C ASP A 203 11.95 7.12 0.17
N ASP A 204 11.83 6.05 -0.63
CA ASP A 204 10.59 5.45 -1.11
C ASP A 204 9.92 4.54 -0.06
N GLN A 205 9.74 5.06 1.16
CA GLN A 205 9.31 4.30 2.33
C GLN A 205 7.97 3.60 2.17
N LEU A 206 6.99 4.22 1.48
CA LEU A 206 5.71 3.57 1.18
C LEU A 206 5.91 2.35 0.27
N ARG A 207 6.79 2.43 -0.73
CA ARG A 207 7.11 1.30 -1.61
C ARG A 207 7.76 0.16 -0.83
N GLN A 208 8.71 0.49 0.06
CA GLN A 208 9.35 -0.49 0.94
C GLN A 208 8.32 -1.20 1.82
N ARG A 209 7.37 -0.45 2.39
CA ARG A 209 6.30 -0.99 3.24
C ARG A 209 5.33 -1.89 2.47
N VAL A 210 4.93 -1.49 1.25
CA VAL A 210 4.07 -2.29 0.38
C VAL A 210 4.78 -3.55 -0.10
N ALA A 211 6.07 -3.47 -0.50
CA ALA A 211 6.86 -4.64 -0.88
C ALA A 211 7.03 -5.61 0.30
N PHE A 212 7.18 -5.11 1.52
CA PHE A 212 7.21 -5.93 2.72
C PHE A 212 5.87 -6.69 2.90
N ALA A 213 4.73 -6.01 2.77
CA ALA A 213 3.41 -6.63 2.81
C ALA A 213 3.22 -7.68 1.68
N LEU A 214 3.68 -7.38 0.46
CA LEU A 214 3.65 -8.34 -0.66
C LEU A 214 4.54 -9.56 -0.40
N SER A 215 5.70 -9.41 0.28
CA SER A 215 6.60 -10.51 0.63
C SER A 215 5.99 -11.49 1.65
N GLU A 216 4.97 -11.05 2.37
CA GLU A 216 4.20 -11.86 3.31
C GLU A 216 2.97 -12.54 2.67
N ILE A 217 2.62 -12.16 1.44
CA ILE A 217 1.59 -12.80 0.63
C ILE A 217 2.24 -13.77 -0.36
N LEU A 218 3.21 -13.29 -1.13
CA LEU A 218 3.94 -14.01 -2.17
C LEU A 218 5.24 -14.57 -1.58
N VAL A 219 5.08 -15.50 -0.65
CA VAL A 219 6.14 -15.96 0.25
C VAL A 219 7.19 -16.80 -0.47
N VAL A 220 8.45 -16.46 -0.24
CA VAL A 220 9.61 -17.34 -0.42
C VAL A 220 10.48 -17.26 0.83
N SER A 221 11.24 -18.32 1.14
CA SER A 221 12.02 -18.35 2.37
C SER A 221 13.39 -19.00 2.21
N ASP A 222 14.41 -18.43 2.86
CA ASP A 222 15.73 -19.03 3.00
C ASP A 222 15.80 -20.15 4.06
N ALA A 223 14.69 -20.47 4.72
CA ALA A 223 14.54 -21.74 5.43
C ALA A 223 14.69 -22.94 4.48
N ASN A 224 14.39 -22.75 3.19
CA ASN A 224 14.80 -23.66 2.12
C ASN A 224 16.32 -23.54 1.90
N SER A 225 17.08 -24.60 2.20
CA SER A 225 18.55 -24.60 2.13
C SER A 225 19.10 -24.29 0.72
N SER A 226 18.38 -24.68 -0.34
CA SER A 226 18.74 -24.37 -1.73
C SER A 226 18.65 -22.88 -2.02
N LEU A 227 17.68 -22.17 -1.44
CA LEU A 227 17.50 -20.73 -1.58
C LEU A 227 18.45 -19.93 -0.69
N ARG A 228 18.79 -20.43 0.50
CA ARG A 228 19.75 -19.79 1.40
C ARG A 228 21.11 -19.59 0.74
N SER A 229 21.51 -20.50 -0.15
CA SER A 229 22.74 -20.41 -0.94
C SER A 229 22.64 -19.51 -2.16
N GLN A 230 21.51 -18.81 -2.36
CA GLN A 230 21.27 -17.96 -3.54
C GLN A 230 20.89 -16.50 -3.15
N PRO A 231 21.77 -15.79 -2.41
CA PRO A 231 21.44 -14.47 -1.88
C PRO A 231 21.12 -13.42 -2.96
N GLU A 232 21.82 -13.46 -4.12
CA GLU A 232 21.50 -12.58 -5.26
C GLU A 232 20.12 -12.87 -5.86
N GLY A 233 19.77 -14.14 -6.01
CA GLY A 233 18.45 -14.54 -6.50
C GLY A 233 17.35 -14.09 -5.53
N MET A 234 17.54 -14.35 -4.24
CA MET A 234 16.60 -13.98 -3.19
C MET A 234 16.36 -12.46 -3.15
N ILE A 235 17.42 -11.65 -3.25
CA ILE A 235 17.28 -10.19 -3.27
C ILE A 235 16.64 -9.71 -4.57
N THR A 236 16.94 -10.35 -5.70
CA THR A 236 16.27 -10.05 -6.99
C THR A 236 14.77 -10.35 -6.94
N TYR A 237 14.36 -11.40 -6.23
CA TYR A 237 12.95 -11.68 -5.98
C TYR A 237 12.30 -10.57 -5.13
N TYR A 238 12.96 -10.07 -4.10
CA TYR A 238 12.44 -8.94 -3.32
C TYR A 238 12.34 -7.66 -4.16
N ASP A 239 13.34 -7.40 -5.00
CA ASP A 239 13.34 -6.27 -5.93
C ASP A 239 12.20 -6.35 -6.98
N LEU A 240 11.76 -7.56 -7.33
CA LEU A 240 10.57 -7.78 -8.15
C LEU A 240 9.30 -7.28 -7.42
N LEU A 241 9.18 -7.54 -6.12
CA LEU A 241 8.05 -7.03 -5.33
C LEU A 241 8.08 -5.50 -5.22
N LEU A 242 9.27 -4.89 -5.06
CA LEU A 242 9.44 -3.43 -5.10
C LEU A 242 9.03 -2.83 -6.45
N LYS A 243 9.43 -3.46 -7.56
CA LYS A 243 9.05 -3.05 -8.91
C LYS A 243 7.54 -2.98 -9.07
N HIS A 244 6.83 -3.98 -8.57
CA HIS A 244 5.39 -4.12 -8.72
C HIS A 244 4.56 -3.59 -7.56
N ALA A 245 5.17 -2.98 -6.54
CA ALA A 245 4.44 -2.45 -5.38
C ALA A 245 3.32 -1.45 -5.77
N PHE A 246 3.52 -0.72 -6.88
CA PHE A 246 2.54 0.20 -7.48
C PHE A 246 2.27 -0.12 -8.96
N GLY A 247 2.56 -1.35 -9.39
CA GLY A 247 2.31 -1.85 -10.74
C GLY A 247 0.95 -2.55 -10.87
N ASN A 248 0.86 -3.44 -11.87
CA ASN A 248 -0.34 -4.26 -12.07
C ASN A 248 -0.18 -5.66 -11.45
N TYR A 249 -1.20 -6.11 -10.71
CA TYR A 249 -1.17 -7.42 -10.03
C TYR A 249 -1.03 -8.60 -11.01
N ARG A 250 -1.57 -8.51 -12.23
CA ARG A 250 -1.42 -9.53 -13.27
C ARG A 250 0.05 -9.69 -13.70
N GLU A 251 0.75 -8.57 -13.87
CA GLU A 251 2.17 -8.57 -14.23
C GLU A 251 3.04 -9.06 -13.06
N LEU A 252 2.72 -8.66 -11.83
CA LEU A 252 3.35 -9.18 -10.62
C LEU A 252 3.23 -10.71 -10.56
N LEU A 253 2.03 -11.24 -10.79
CA LEU A 253 1.78 -12.68 -10.76
C LEU A 253 2.58 -13.44 -11.82
N GLU A 254 2.76 -12.85 -13.01
CA GLU A 254 3.60 -13.43 -14.08
C GLU A 254 5.09 -13.44 -13.70
N ASP A 255 5.62 -12.30 -13.25
CA ASP A 255 7.03 -12.20 -12.86
C ASP A 255 7.35 -13.12 -11.66
N VAL A 256 6.42 -13.26 -10.70
CA VAL A 256 6.54 -14.22 -9.58
C VAL A 256 6.52 -15.67 -10.09
N THR A 257 5.60 -16.01 -10.99
CA THR A 257 5.50 -17.36 -11.57
C THR A 257 6.76 -17.74 -12.32
N LEU A 258 7.36 -16.80 -13.05
CA LEU A 258 8.57 -17.03 -13.83
C LEU A 258 9.86 -16.87 -13.03
N SER A 259 9.79 -16.44 -11.78
CA SER A 259 10.98 -16.34 -10.93
C SER A 259 11.55 -17.73 -10.61
N PRO A 260 12.84 -17.99 -10.86
CA PRO A 260 13.46 -19.26 -10.48
C PRO A 260 13.55 -19.47 -8.96
N ILE A 261 13.47 -18.41 -8.18
CA ILE A 261 13.38 -18.47 -6.70
C ILE A 261 12.04 -19.07 -6.29
N MET A 262 10.93 -18.55 -6.81
CA MET A 262 9.60 -19.11 -6.59
C MET A 262 9.50 -20.52 -7.16
N GLY A 263 10.07 -20.73 -8.37
CA GLY A 263 10.13 -22.04 -9.02
C GLY A 263 10.86 -23.10 -8.21
N THR A 264 11.89 -22.70 -7.47
CA THR A 264 12.63 -23.58 -6.52
C THR A 264 11.84 -23.78 -5.23
N TYR A 265 11.24 -22.72 -4.71
CA TYR A 265 10.51 -22.77 -3.43
C TYR A 265 9.27 -23.64 -3.50
N LEU A 266 8.48 -23.55 -4.58
CA LEU A 266 7.24 -24.30 -4.79
C LEU A 266 7.34 -25.37 -5.89
N SER A 267 8.56 -25.83 -6.20
CA SER A 267 8.88 -27.05 -6.96
C SER A 267 8.48 -27.06 -8.43
N HIS A 268 8.02 -25.95 -9.03
CA HIS A 268 7.66 -25.95 -10.45
C HIS A 268 8.84 -25.67 -11.40
N LEU A 269 10.00 -25.28 -10.90
CA LEU A 269 11.23 -25.19 -11.69
C LEU A 269 11.70 -26.61 -12.06
N GLY A 270 11.71 -26.92 -13.33
CA GLY A 270 12.09 -28.24 -13.85
C GLY A 270 10.99 -29.29 -13.72
N ASN A 271 9.75 -28.84 -13.50
CA ASN A 271 8.57 -29.71 -13.51
C ASN A 271 8.29 -30.21 -14.93
N GLU A 272 8.11 -31.53 -15.09
CA GLU A 272 7.97 -32.18 -16.38
C GLU A 272 6.51 -32.63 -16.62
N LYS A 273 6.12 -32.68 -17.91
CA LYS A 273 4.88 -33.35 -18.31
C LYS A 273 4.87 -34.81 -17.85
N ALA A 274 3.69 -35.38 -17.70
CA ALA A 274 3.52 -36.79 -17.33
C ALA A 274 4.27 -37.72 -18.28
N ASN A 275 4.96 -38.71 -17.70
CA ASN A 275 5.60 -39.81 -18.42
C ASN A 275 5.38 -41.11 -17.64
N ASP A 276 4.56 -41.99 -18.20
CA ASP A 276 4.17 -43.23 -17.53
C ASP A 276 5.32 -44.26 -17.46
N GLU A 277 6.26 -44.21 -18.43
CA GLU A 277 7.43 -45.11 -18.45
C GLU A 277 8.37 -44.84 -17.26
N PHE A 278 8.54 -43.57 -16.90
CA PHE A 278 9.40 -43.14 -15.78
C PHE A 278 8.63 -42.78 -14.52
N ASN A 279 7.31 -43.06 -14.48
CA ASN A 279 6.41 -42.72 -13.38
C ASN A 279 6.49 -41.21 -12.98
N ILE A 280 6.64 -40.33 -13.97
CA ILE A 280 6.65 -38.87 -13.75
C ILE A 280 5.22 -38.35 -13.79
N ARG A 281 4.87 -37.51 -12.80
CA ARG A 281 3.62 -36.75 -12.77
C ARG A 281 3.96 -35.25 -12.61
N PRO A 282 3.19 -34.34 -13.21
CA PRO A 282 3.34 -32.91 -12.95
C PRO A 282 3.23 -32.62 -11.46
N ASP A 283 4.16 -31.81 -10.94
CA ASP A 283 4.12 -31.34 -9.56
C ASP A 283 2.95 -30.35 -9.40
N GLU A 284 2.13 -30.54 -8.37
CA GLU A 284 0.92 -29.74 -8.10
C GLU A 284 1.15 -28.61 -7.08
N ASN A 285 2.32 -28.54 -6.44
CA ASN A 285 2.54 -27.63 -5.32
C ASN A 285 2.28 -26.18 -5.70
N TYR A 286 2.98 -25.65 -6.71
CA TYR A 286 2.75 -24.27 -7.16
C TYR A 286 1.31 -24.05 -7.66
N ALA A 287 0.71 -25.03 -8.33
CA ALA A 287 -0.67 -24.93 -8.79
C ALA A 287 -1.65 -24.72 -7.62
N ARG A 288 -1.44 -25.41 -6.51
CA ARG A 288 -2.24 -25.22 -5.29
C ARG A 288 -2.02 -23.84 -4.68
N GLU A 289 -0.76 -23.46 -4.49
CA GLU A 289 -0.43 -22.23 -3.77
C GLU A 289 -0.76 -20.96 -4.56
N VAL A 290 -0.61 -20.98 -5.89
CA VAL A 290 -1.01 -19.83 -6.71
C VAL A 290 -2.53 -19.57 -6.65
N MET A 291 -3.35 -20.63 -6.54
CA MET A 291 -4.79 -20.51 -6.34
C MET A 291 -5.12 -20.16 -4.87
N GLN A 292 -4.60 -20.91 -3.93
CA GLN A 292 -4.98 -20.84 -2.52
C GLN A 292 -4.46 -19.58 -1.81
N LEU A 293 -3.16 -19.28 -1.96
CA LEU A 293 -2.50 -18.23 -1.18
C LEU A 293 -2.31 -16.92 -1.96
N PHE A 294 -2.10 -17.01 -3.28
CA PHE A 294 -1.70 -15.86 -4.07
C PHE A 294 -2.84 -15.21 -4.86
N THR A 295 -4.01 -15.87 -5.02
CA THR A 295 -5.07 -15.30 -5.86
C THR A 295 -6.48 -15.41 -5.31
N ILE A 296 -7.03 -16.60 -5.10
CA ILE A 296 -8.49 -16.77 -4.94
C ILE A 296 -8.94 -17.38 -3.61
N GLY A 297 -8.03 -17.98 -2.84
CA GLY A 297 -8.39 -18.69 -1.62
C GLY A 297 -9.13 -20.00 -1.86
N LEU A 298 -9.61 -20.63 -0.78
CA LEU A 298 -10.28 -21.93 -0.83
C LEU A 298 -11.79 -21.82 -1.05
N GLU A 299 -12.40 -20.69 -0.70
CA GLU A 299 -13.85 -20.51 -0.69
C GLU A 299 -14.25 -19.31 -1.56
N GLU A 300 -15.39 -19.43 -2.24
CA GLU A 300 -15.97 -18.34 -3.03
C GLU A 300 -16.31 -17.14 -2.11
N LEU A 301 -15.96 -15.94 -2.56
CA LEU A 301 -16.16 -14.69 -1.82
C LEU A 301 -17.16 -13.77 -2.54
N ASN A 302 -17.90 -13.02 -1.74
CA ASN A 302 -18.55 -11.77 -2.17
C ASN A 302 -17.52 -10.64 -2.28
N GLN A 303 -17.88 -9.51 -2.89
CA GLN A 303 -16.97 -8.36 -3.04
C GLN A 303 -16.55 -7.74 -1.70
N ASP A 304 -17.35 -7.91 -0.67
CA ASP A 304 -17.09 -7.49 0.70
C ASP A 304 -16.18 -8.46 1.50
N GLY A 305 -15.64 -9.49 0.84
CA GLY A 305 -14.78 -10.51 1.45
C GLY A 305 -15.51 -11.55 2.30
N SER A 306 -16.84 -11.50 2.41
CA SER A 306 -17.64 -12.53 3.07
C SER A 306 -17.71 -13.79 2.22
N VAL A 307 -17.76 -14.96 2.88
CA VAL A 307 -17.80 -16.26 2.19
C VAL A 307 -19.18 -16.51 1.61
N LYS A 308 -19.24 -16.87 0.32
CA LYS A 308 -20.48 -17.30 -0.33
C LYS A 308 -20.92 -18.66 0.17
N ARG A 309 -22.24 -18.82 0.27
CA ARG A 309 -22.86 -20.09 0.70
C ARG A 309 -23.86 -20.56 -0.34
N ASP A 310 -23.97 -21.88 -0.45
CA ASP A 310 -25.00 -22.54 -1.26
C ASP A 310 -26.39 -22.42 -0.61
N THR A 311 -27.39 -22.98 -1.24
CA THR A 311 -28.79 -22.98 -0.75
C THR A 311 -28.99 -23.80 0.53
N GLN A 312 -28.03 -24.65 0.90
CA GLN A 312 -28.00 -25.42 2.15
C GLN A 312 -27.17 -24.75 3.25
N GLY A 313 -26.52 -23.62 2.96
CA GLY A 313 -25.69 -22.89 3.91
C GLY A 313 -24.23 -23.34 3.97
N ASN A 314 -23.79 -24.30 3.10
CA ASN A 314 -22.39 -24.73 3.03
C ASN A 314 -21.56 -23.71 2.24
N THR A 315 -20.26 -23.64 2.55
CA THR A 315 -19.31 -22.85 1.77
C THR A 315 -19.08 -23.45 0.38
N ILE A 316 -18.80 -22.62 -0.60
CA ILE A 316 -18.58 -23.02 -1.99
C ILE A 316 -17.07 -23.00 -2.25
N ALA A 317 -16.50 -24.16 -2.63
CA ALA A 317 -15.09 -24.23 -2.97
C ALA A 317 -14.78 -23.51 -4.28
N THR A 318 -13.67 -22.77 -4.34
CA THR A 318 -13.21 -22.05 -5.54
C THR A 318 -12.70 -22.98 -6.63
N TYR A 319 -12.11 -24.10 -6.28
CA TYR A 319 -11.54 -25.08 -7.21
C TYR A 319 -11.56 -26.50 -6.64
N GLY A 320 -11.36 -27.48 -7.50
CA GLY A 320 -11.22 -28.89 -7.15
C GLY A 320 -9.99 -29.52 -7.80
N GLN A 321 -9.87 -30.84 -7.68
CA GLN A 321 -8.73 -31.60 -8.22
C GLN A 321 -8.52 -31.41 -9.74
N PRO A 322 -9.56 -31.37 -10.59
CA PRO A 322 -9.37 -31.14 -12.03
C PRO A 322 -8.66 -29.82 -12.36
N GLN A 323 -8.93 -28.73 -11.62
CA GLN A 323 -8.29 -27.44 -11.77
C GLN A 323 -6.83 -27.51 -11.33
N ILE A 324 -6.55 -28.14 -10.20
CA ILE A 324 -5.17 -28.34 -9.71
C ILE A 324 -4.33 -29.05 -10.77
N GLU A 325 -4.82 -30.17 -11.31
CA GLU A 325 -4.13 -30.89 -12.40
C GLU A 325 -3.98 -30.05 -13.68
N GLY A 326 -5.01 -29.24 -13.99
CA GLY A 326 -4.99 -28.35 -15.14
C GLY A 326 -3.87 -27.33 -15.03
N PHE A 327 -3.80 -26.62 -13.91
CA PHE A 327 -2.73 -25.64 -13.63
C PHE A 327 -1.35 -26.31 -13.48
N ALA A 328 -1.25 -27.47 -12.84
CA ALA A 328 0.01 -28.21 -12.76
C ALA A 328 0.58 -28.53 -14.15
N ARG A 329 -0.29 -28.89 -15.13
CA ARG A 329 0.12 -29.09 -16.54
C ARG A 329 0.59 -27.80 -17.20
N VAL A 330 0.01 -26.63 -16.86
CA VAL A 330 0.47 -25.31 -17.35
C VAL A 330 1.91 -25.04 -16.93
N PHE A 331 2.26 -25.36 -15.67
CA PHE A 331 3.57 -25.07 -15.11
C PHE A 331 4.64 -26.13 -15.41
N THR A 332 4.38 -27.05 -16.36
CA THR A 332 5.40 -27.99 -16.86
C THR A 332 6.27 -27.38 -17.95
N GLY A 333 7.51 -27.84 -18.09
CA GLY A 333 8.44 -27.45 -19.15
C GLY A 333 9.21 -26.15 -18.90
N TRP A 334 9.14 -25.59 -17.69
CA TRP A 334 9.86 -24.37 -17.30
C TRP A 334 11.13 -24.71 -16.51
N THR A 335 12.25 -24.08 -16.83
CA THR A 335 13.52 -24.24 -16.11
C THR A 335 14.34 -22.95 -16.16
N PHE A 336 15.51 -22.94 -15.54
CA PHE A 336 16.40 -21.78 -15.51
C PHE A 336 16.64 -21.17 -16.89
N ALA A 337 16.69 -19.86 -16.97
CA ALA A 337 17.23 -19.14 -18.12
C ALA A 337 18.67 -19.61 -18.45
N ASP A 338 19.07 -19.43 -19.70
CA ASP A 338 20.39 -19.79 -20.19
C ASP A 338 20.74 -21.29 -20.06
N SER A 339 19.72 -22.16 -19.84
CA SER A 339 19.91 -23.62 -19.86
C SER A 339 20.07 -24.12 -21.30
N GLU A 340 21.07 -24.95 -21.54
CA GLU A 340 21.32 -25.52 -22.85
C GLU A 340 20.21 -26.48 -23.27
N THR A 341 19.77 -27.33 -22.34
CA THR A 341 18.63 -28.23 -22.49
C THR A 341 17.84 -28.23 -21.17
N PHE A 342 16.61 -28.77 -21.21
CA PHE A 342 15.81 -28.90 -19.99
C PHE A 342 16.50 -29.70 -18.89
N LYS A 343 17.25 -30.73 -19.26
CA LYS A 343 17.99 -31.59 -18.30
C LYS A 343 19.35 -31.03 -17.93
N ARG A 344 20.02 -30.29 -18.82
CA ARG A 344 21.30 -29.63 -18.59
C ARG A 344 21.06 -28.18 -18.17
N LYS A 345 20.67 -28.04 -16.90
CA LYS A 345 20.23 -26.78 -16.32
C LYS A 345 21.43 -25.85 -16.05
N SER A 346 21.25 -24.56 -16.36
CA SER A 346 22.07 -23.51 -15.75
C SER A 346 21.73 -23.38 -14.26
N ARG A 347 22.37 -22.44 -13.56
CA ARG A 347 22.00 -22.04 -12.19
C ARG A 347 21.70 -20.55 -12.14
N ASN A 348 21.03 -20.03 -13.17
CA ASN A 348 20.66 -18.64 -13.23
C ASN A 348 19.42 -18.39 -12.36
N TYR A 349 19.63 -17.96 -11.11
CA TYR A 349 18.56 -17.63 -10.18
C TYR A 349 18.05 -16.17 -10.30
N ILE A 350 18.54 -15.41 -11.31
CA ILE A 350 18.25 -13.97 -11.45
C ILE A 350 17.25 -13.73 -12.59
N LYS A 351 17.48 -14.34 -13.78
CA LYS A 351 16.65 -14.15 -14.96
C LYS A 351 15.36 -14.98 -14.87
N PRO A 352 14.24 -14.51 -15.45
CA PRO A 352 13.02 -15.31 -15.54
C PRO A 352 13.27 -16.67 -16.18
N MET A 353 12.55 -17.70 -15.73
CA MET A 353 12.63 -19.05 -16.28
C MET A 353 12.30 -19.08 -17.78
N GLN A 354 12.92 -20.00 -18.52
CA GLN A 354 12.65 -20.26 -19.92
C GLN A 354 11.87 -21.57 -20.11
N ALA A 355 11.12 -21.64 -21.21
CA ALA A 355 10.27 -22.78 -21.53
C ALA A 355 10.94 -23.75 -22.53
N PHE A 356 10.69 -25.04 -22.33
CA PHE A 356 11.06 -26.13 -23.21
C PHE A 356 9.81 -26.90 -23.64
N THR A 357 9.36 -26.73 -24.88
CA THR A 357 8.08 -27.24 -25.38
C THR A 357 7.98 -28.77 -25.31
N GLU A 358 9.08 -29.49 -25.50
CA GLU A 358 9.12 -30.94 -25.41
C GLU A 358 8.87 -31.51 -24.04
N TYR A 359 9.04 -30.71 -22.97
CA TYR A 359 8.77 -31.06 -21.59
C TYR A 359 7.47 -30.48 -21.05
N HIS A 360 6.80 -29.62 -21.86
CA HIS A 360 5.48 -29.09 -21.52
C HIS A 360 4.37 -30.10 -21.83
N SER A 361 3.34 -30.11 -21.01
CA SER A 361 2.16 -30.97 -21.22
C SER A 361 1.36 -30.48 -22.44
N SER A 362 1.28 -31.33 -23.46
CA SER A 362 0.41 -31.09 -24.63
C SER A 362 -1.04 -31.50 -24.40
N LYS A 363 -1.38 -32.10 -23.23
CA LYS A 363 -2.75 -32.51 -22.90
C LYS A 363 -3.63 -31.27 -22.64
N GLN A 364 -4.94 -31.45 -22.83
CA GLN A 364 -5.96 -30.48 -22.41
C GLN A 364 -5.79 -30.10 -20.95
N LYS A 365 -6.08 -28.82 -20.58
CA LYS A 365 -5.99 -28.29 -19.25
C LYS A 365 -7.33 -27.67 -18.85
N VAL A 366 -7.92 -28.13 -17.77
CA VAL A 366 -9.15 -27.57 -17.20
C VAL A 366 -8.73 -26.50 -16.19
N LEU A 367 -9.22 -25.27 -16.35
CA LEU A 367 -8.97 -24.13 -15.49
C LEU A 367 -10.23 -23.76 -14.69
N LEU A 368 -10.17 -22.62 -13.98
CA LEU A 368 -11.31 -22.09 -13.23
C LEU A 368 -12.47 -21.74 -14.15
N ASN A 369 -13.69 -21.72 -13.59
CA ASN A 369 -14.92 -21.42 -14.33
C ASN A 369 -15.13 -22.30 -15.57
N ASN A 370 -14.66 -23.55 -15.52
CA ASN A 370 -14.71 -24.52 -16.62
C ASN A 370 -14.04 -24.03 -17.93
N GLN A 371 -13.17 -23.03 -17.86
CA GLN A 371 -12.35 -22.66 -19.01
C GLN A 371 -11.40 -23.82 -19.34
N VAL A 372 -11.21 -24.07 -20.62
CA VAL A 372 -10.39 -25.18 -21.10
C VAL A 372 -9.33 -24.64 -22.07
N ILE A 373 -8.06 -24.96 -21.79
CA ILE A 373 -6.98 -24.82 -22.78
C ILE A 373 -6.96 -26.13 -23.60
N PRO A 374 -7.21 -26.08 -24.93
CA PRO A 374 -7.16 -27.26 -25.77
C PRO A 374 -5.79 -27.95 -25.77
N ALA A 375 -5.75 -29.20 -26.23
CA ALA A 375 -4.49 -29.93 -26.42
C ALA A 375 -3.61 -29.23 -27.50
N GLY A 376 -2.27 -29.31 -27.33
CA GLY A 376 -1.31 -28.82 -28.31
C GLY A 376 -0.81 -27.38 -28.11
N TYR A 377 -1.32 -26.64 -27.12
CA TYR A 377 -0.86 -25.29 -26.81
C TYR A 377 0.58 -25.28 -26.30
N ARG A 378 1.33 -24.22 -26.65
CA ARG A 378 2.72 -23.99 -26.20
C ARG A 378 2.77 -23.53 -24.74
N PRO A 379 3.92 -23.67 -24.06
CA PRO A 379 4.04 -23.28 -22.65
C PRO A 379 3.70 -21.81 -22.39
N GLN A 380 4.18 -20.87 -23.24
CA GLN A 380 3.91 -19.44 -23.05
C GLN A 380 2.43 -19.11 -23.23
N GLU A 381 1.80 -19.65 -24.28
CA GLU A 381 0.36 -19.45 -24.55
C GLU A 381 -0.48 -20.02 -23.41
N SER A 382 -0.14 -21.24 -22.94
CA SER A 382 -0.80 -21.88 -21.78
C SER A 382 -0.65 -21.02 -20.52
N LEU A 383 0.52 -20.47 -20.28
CA LEU A 383 0.79 -19.63 -19.11
C LEU A 383 -0.04 -18.34 -19.14
N GLN A 384 -0.06 -17.61 -20.25
CA GLN A 384 -0.85 -16.38 -20.38
C GLN A 384 -2.32 -16.62 -20.11
N ILE A 385 -2.91 -17.65 -20.77
CA ILE A 385 -4.32 -18.00 -20.57
C ILE A 385 -4.61 -18.37 -19.12
N ALA A 386 -3.72 -19.12 -18.47
CA ALA A 386 -3.90 -19.55 -17.08
C ALA A 386 -3.78 -18.38 -16.09
N LEU A 387 -2.81 -17.50 -16.29
CA LEU A 387 -2.67 -16.31 -15.43
C LEU A 387 -3.82 -15.32 -15.61
N ASP A 388 -4.32 -15.17 -16.85
CA ASP A 388 -5.51 -14.35 -17.13
C ASP A 388 -6.77 -14.96 -16.49
N ASN A 389 -6.91 -16.29 -16.53
CA ASN A 389 -8.00 -17.02 -15.89
C ASN A 389 -8.00 -16.82 -14.36
N LEU A 390 -6.82 -16.91 -13.72
CA LEU A 390 -6.65 -16.60 -12.30
C LEU A 390 -6.98 -15.13 -12.00
N PHE A 391 -6.33 -14.22 -12.70
CA PHE A 391 -6.45 -12.77 -12.46
C PHE A 391 -7.89 -12.26 -12.61
N ASN A 392 -8.63 -12.78 -13.60
CA ASN A 392 -10.01 -12.38 -13.87
C ASN A 392 -11.05 -13.09 -12.96
N HIS A 393 -10.63 -14.01 -12.09
CA HIS A 393 -11.54 -14.62 -11.14
C HIS A 393 -12.09 -13.58 -10.15
N ALA A 394 -13.38 -13.71 -9.83
CA ALA A 394 -14.09 -12.73 -8.98
C ALA A 394 -13.47 -12.58 -7.57
N ASN A 395 -12.89 -13.65 -7.04
CA ASN A 395 -12.30 -13.66 -5.71
C ASN A 395 -11.02 -12.85 -5.58
N VAL A 396 -10.26 -12.61 -6.67
CA VAL A 396 -8.94 -11.96 -6.56
C VAL A 396 -9.04 -10.59 -5.93
N ALA A 397 -10.02 -9.79 -6.34
CA ALA A 397 -10.19 -8.44 -5.82
C ALA A 397 -10.46 -8.43 -4.30
N PRO A 398 -11.50 -9.09 -3.75
CA PRO A 398 -11.75 -9.08 -2.30
C PRO A 398 -10.65 -9.83 -1.51
N PHE A 399 -10.08 -10.90 -2.05
CA PHE A 399 -9.06 -11.70 -1.37
C PHE A 399 -7.75 -10.91 -1.17
N ILE A 400 -7.24 -10.27 -2.22
CA ILE A 400 -6.00 -9.48 -2.16
C ILE A 400 -6.22 -8.18 -1.40
N SER A 401 -7.35 -7.51 -1.61
CA SER A 401 -7.70 -6.28 -0.88
C SER A 401 -7.72 -6.51 0.63
N LYS A 402 -8.41 -7.55 1.09
CA LYS A 402 -8.45 -7.92 2.52
C LYS A 402 -7.04 -8.17 3.07
N GLN A 403 -6.23 -8.96 2.37
CA GLN A 403 -4.88 -9.27 2.82
C GLN A 403 -3.98 -8.03 2.90
N LEU A 404 -4.06 -7.11 1.93
CA LEU A 404 -3.30 -5.86 1.95
C LEU A 404 -3.76 -4.95 3.09
N ILE A 405 -5.07 -4.79 3.31
CA ILE A 405 -5.60 -4.00 4.44
C ILE A 405 -5.10 -4.56 5.76
N GLN A 406 -5.15 -5.89 5.94
CA GLN A 406 -4.70 -6.54 7.18
C GLN A 406 -3.21 -6.33 7.46
N ARG A 407 -2.36 -6.30 6.44
CA ARG A 407 -0.93 -6.08 6.61
C ARG A 407 -0.57 -4.62 6.81
N LEU A 408 -1.32 -3.70 6.20
CA LEU A 408 -0.97 -2.28 6.18
C LEU A 408 -1.68 -1.47 7.26
N ILE A 409 -2.96 -1.74 7.56
CA ILE A 409 -3.82 -0.88 8.36
C ILE A 409 -4.36 -1.55 9.61
N THR A 410 -5.23 -2.57 9.49
CA THR A 410 -5.97 -3.16 10.60
C THR A 410 -6.18 -4.66 10.44
N SER A 411 -6.13 -5.41 11.54
CA SER A 411 -6.37 -6.86 11.53
C SER A 411 -7.81 -7.22 11.14
N ASN A 412 -8.79 -6.38 11.46
CA ASN A 412 -10.22 -6.65 11.28
C ASN A 412 -10.91 -5.56 10.46
N PRO A 413 -10.64 -5.47 9.14
CA PRO A 413 -11.35 -4.53 8.28
C PRO A 413 -12.84 -4.88 8.19
N THR A 414 -13.71 -3.86 8.13
CA THR A 414 -15.14 -4.11 7.88
C THR A 414 -15.38 -4.65 6.46
N ALA A 415 -16.51 -5.33 6.28
CA ALA A 415 -16.95 -5.81 4.98
C ALA A 415 -17.05 -4.67 3.95
N GLN A 416 -17.53 -3.50 4.38
CA GLN A 416 -17.65 -2.31 3.53
C GLN A 416 -16.29 -1.74 3.11
N TYR A 417 -15.29 -1.75 3.99
CA TYR A 417 -13.92 -1.33 3.64
C TYR A 417 -13.32 -2.26 2.58
N ILE A 418 -13.45 -3.58 2.79
CA ILE A 418 -12.97 -4.56 1.81
C ILE A 418 -13.67 -4.34 0.45
N GLU A 419 -14.99 -4.14 0.43
CA GLU A 419 -15.76 -3.91 -0.79
C GLU A 419 -15.30 -2.67 -1.54
N ARG A 420 -15.10 -1.54 -0.86
CA ARG A 420 -14.62 -0.30 -1.49
C ARG A 420 -13.26 -0.50 -2.16
N VAL A 421 -12.32 -1.14 -1.47
CA VAL A 421 -10.97 -1.41 -2.02
C VAL A 421 -11.03 -2.45 -3.14
N ALA A 422 -11.84 -3.51 -3.00
CA ALA A 422 -12.03 -4.52 -4.04
C ALA A 422 -12.66 -3.94 -5.32
N ASN A 423 -13.55 -2.96 -5.19
CA ASN A 423 -14.10 -2.25 -6.34
C ASN A 423 -13.02 -1.46 -7.09
N VAL A 424 -12.10 -0.80 -6.38
CA VAL A 424 -10.95 -0.12 -7.00
C VAL A 424 -9.98 -1.12 -7.65
N PHE A 425 -9.79 -2.30 -7.05
CA PHE A 425 -9.01 -3.38 -7.68
C PHE A 425 -9.66 -3.82 -9.00
N ASN A 426 -10.99 -3.90 -9.06
CA ASN A 426 -11.73 -4.29 -10.26
C ASN A 426 -11.67 -3.21 -11.35
N ASP A 427 -11.72 -1.94 -10.98
CA ASP A 427 -11.64 -0.79 -11.88
C ASP A 427 -11.06 0.41 -11.11
N ASN A 428 -9.90 0.88 -11.57
CA ASN A 428 -9.22 2.05 -11.00
C ASN A 428 -9.88 3.41 -11.37
N GLY A 429 -11.07 3.39 -11.96
CA GLY A 429 -11.76 4.57 -12.48
C GLY A 429 -11.34 4.98 -13.91
N GLN A 430 -10.44 4.21 -14.54
CA GLN A 430 -9.97 4.40 -15.93
C GLN A 430 -10.11 3.12 -16.76
N GLY A 431 -10.86 2.14 -16.27
CA GLY A 431 -11.04 0.83 -16.91
C GLY A 431 -9.90 -0.15 -16.68
N GLY A 432 -8.98 0.13 -15.75
CA GLY A 432 -7.84 -0.74 -15.40
C GLY A 432 -8.12 -1.62 -14.20
N ARG A 433 -8.02 -2.96 -14.35
CA ARG A 433 -8.10 -3.93 -13.27
C ARG A 433 -6.71 -4.22 -12.69
N GLY A 434 -6.62 -4.38 -11.36
CA GLY A 434 -5.41 -4.80 -10.66
C GLY A 434 -4.31 -3.74 -10.55
N ASP A 435 -4.66 -2.47 -10.68
CA ASP A 435 -3.77 -1.32 -10.47
C ASP A 435 -3.47 -1.17 -8.97
N LEU A 436 -2.29 -1.63 -8.55
CA LEU A 436 -1.89 -1.59 -7.15
C LEU A 436 -1.66 -0.16 -6.63
N ALA A 437 -1.27 0.79 -7.47
CA ALA A 437 -1.17 2.19 -7.03
C ALA A 437 -2.54 2.75 -6.63
N ALA A 438 -3.58 2.47 -7.42
CA ALA A 438 -4.95 2.85 -7.10
C ALA A 438 -5.47 2.12 -5.86
N VAL A 439 -5.20 0.81 -5.74
CA VAL A 439 -5.58 -0.02 -4.58
C VAL A 439 -4.92 0.50 -3.29
N ILE A 440 -3.62 0.78 -3.31
CA ILE A 440 -2.90 1.31 -2.15
C ILE A 440 -3.45 2.70 -1.76
N LYS A 441 -3.70 3.59 -2.72
CA LYS A 441 -4.37 4.87 -2.43
C LYS A 441 -5.74 4.66 -1.79
N ALA A 442 -6.54 3.74 -2.33
CA ALA A 442 -7.86 3.44 -1.76
C ALA A 442 -7.77 2.90 -0.32
N ILE A 443 -6.78 2.05 -0.02
CA ILE A 443 -6.54 1.54 1.33
C ILE A 443 -6.22 2.68 2.30
N TYR A 444 -5.27 3.55 1.96
CA TYR A 444 -4.82 4.60 2.88
C TYR A 444 -5.77 5.80 2.97
N LEU A 445 -6.58 6.07 1.94
CA LEU A 445 -7.50 7.20 1.93
C LEU A 445 -8.90 6.85 2.45
N ASP A 446 -9.15 5.58 2.76
CA ASP A 446 -10.44 5.15 3.31
C ASP A 446 -10.70 5.78 4.68
N ASP A 447 -11.94 6.18 4.93
CA ASP A 447 -12.35 6.77 6.21
C ASP A 447 -12.04 5.84 7.39
N GLU A 448 -12.17 4.52 7.20
CA GLU A 448 -11.88 3.53 8.24
C GLU A 448 -10.39 3.47 8.60
N ALA A 449 -9.50 3.75 7.64
CA ALA A 449 -8.06 3.86 7.88
C ALA A 449 -7.66 5.19 8.56
N ARG A 450 -8.46 6.26 8.39
CA ARG A 450 -8.14 7.62 8.86
C ARG A 450 -8.82 8.01 10.15
N HIS A 451 -10.01 7.44 10.46
CA HIS A 451 -10.74 7.73 11.69
C HIS A 451 -10.24 6.88 12.86
N PHE A 452 -9.47 7.50 13.73
CA PHE A 452 -9.03 6.87 14.97
C PHE A 452 -10.09 6.99 16.08
N GLY A 453 -10.52 5.84 16.60
CA GLY A 453 -11.25 5.78 17.89
C GLY A 453 -12.72 6.15 17.87
N SER A 454 -13.36 6.40 16.73
CA SER A 454 -14.74 6.89 16.73
C SER A 454 -15.82 5.82 16.55
N VAL A 455 -15.51 4.63 16.03
CA VAL A 455 -16.56 3.66 15.65
C VAL A 455 -16.31 2.22 16.10
N LEU A 456 -15.05 1.74 16.14
CA LEU A 456 -14.75 0.33 16.36
C LEU A 456 -13.62 0.16 17.40
N HIS A 457 -13.92 -0.48 18.55
CA HIS A 457 -12.93 -0.75 19.61
C HIS A 457 -11.92 -1.85 19.27
N TYR A 458 -11.98 -2.40 18.05
CA TYR A 458 -11.06 -3.42 17.53
C TYR A 458 -10.26 -2.94 16.31
N GLN A 459 -10.21 -1.63 16.06
CA GLN A 459 -9.37 -1.05 15.00
C GLN A 459 -7.89 -1.17 15.34
N GLY A 460 -7.07 -1.31 14.29
CA GLY A 460 -5.62 -1.40 14.40
C GLY A 460 -5.11 -2.84 14.31
N LYS A 461 -3.83 -2.96 14.53
CA LYS A 461 -3.10 -4.24 14.50
C LYS A 461 -1.89 -4.20 15.44
N LEU A 462 -1.38 -5.37 15.81
CA LEU A 462 -0.10 -5.46 16.52
C LEU A 462 1.05 -5.12 15.56
N LYS A 463 1.97 -4.26 15.97
CA LYS A 463 3.18 -3.98 15.18
C LYS A 463 4.10 -5.20 15.16
N GLU A 464 4.55 -5.55 13.97
CA GLU A 464 5.48 -6.64 13.79
C GLU A 464 6.86 -6.33 14.38
N PRO A 465 7.58 -7.33 14.91
CA PRO A 465 8.88 -7.12 15.55
C PRO A 465 9.91 -6.39 14.67
N LEU A 466 9.99 -6.72 13.37
CA LEU A 466 10.88 -6.03 12.43
C LEU A 466 10.52 -4.55 12.28
N LEU A 467 9.23 -4.22 12.16
CA LEU A 467 8.78 -2.83 12.02
C LEU A 467 9.07 -2.01 13.28
N LYS A 468 8.91 -2.61 14.47
CA LYS A 468 9.30 -1.97 15.75
C LYS A 468 10.79 -1.66 15.79
N THR A 469 11.63 -2.60 15.37
CA THR A 469 13.07 -2.42 15.32
C THR A 469 13.48 -1.35 14.33
N VAL A 470 12.94 -1.40 13.10
CA VAL A 470 13.20 -0.37 12.06
C VAL A 470 12.78 1.01 12.55
N GLN A 471 11.67 1.14 13.30
CA GLN A 471 11.23 2.42 13.86
C GLN A 471 12.31 3.07 14.74
N PHE A 472 12.88 2.32 15.68
CA PHE A 472 13.96 2.83 16.52
C PHE A 472 15.26 3.04 15.74
N TRP A 473 15.63 2.12 14.88
CA TRP A 473 16.87 2.19 14.12
C TRP A 473 16.90 3.36 13.13
N ARG A 474 15.78 3.66 12.48
CA ARG A 474 15.68 4.85 11.61
C ARG A 474 15.72 6.14 12.39
N ASN A 475 15.01 6.20 13.53
CA ASN A 475 14.90 7.42 14.31
C ASN A 475 16.20 7.74 15.07
N LEU A 476 16.88 6.71 15.56
CA LEU A 476 18.10 6.84 16.35
C LEU A 476 19.39 6.61 15.54
N ASP A 477 19.32 6.79 14.22
CA ASP A 477 20.45 6.75 13.28
C ASP A 477 21.34 5.50 13.48
N ALA A 478 20.72 4.32 13.56
CA ALA A 478 21.41 3.06 13.77
C ALA A 478 22.51 2.84 12.73
N LYS A 479 23.73 2.56 13.17
CA LYS A 479 24.88 2.25 12.28
C LYS A 479 25.97 1.48 12.98
N SER A 480 26.78 0.75 12.22
CA SER A 480 28.04 0.20 12.69
C SER A 480 29.22 1.02 12.14
N VAL A 481 30.34 1.01 12.85
CA VAL A 481 31.58 1.67 12.39
C VAL A 481 32.06 1.06 11.07
N ALA A 482 31.86 -0.24 10.86
CA ALA A 482 32.22 -0.96 9.63
C ALA A 482 31.24 -0.74 8.46
N GLY A 483 30.12 -0.03 8.67
CA GLY A 483 29.17 0.35 7.63
C GLY A 483 28.27 -0.79 7.11
N TYR A 484 28.03 -1.83 7.92
CA TYR A 484 27.08 -2.90 7.57
C TYR A 484 26.19 -3.31 8.75
N TYR A 485 25.02 -3.95 8.42
CA TYR A 485 23.99 -4.37 9.36
C TYR A 485 23.82 -5.90 9.33
N LYS A 486 24.84 -6.63 9.78
CA LYS A 486 24.87 -8.10 9.75
C LYS A 486 24.22 -8.69 11.01
N THR A 487 22.91 -8.84 10.98
CA THR A 487 22.12 -9.43 12.07
C THR A 487 21.93 -10.93 11.85
N TRP A 488 22.63 -11.76 12.64
CA TRP A 488 22.70 -13.21 12.43
C TRP A 488 21.51 -14.01 12.97
N ASN A 489 20.83 -13.53 14.00
CA ASN A 489 19.86 -14.31 14.77
C ASN A 489 18.44 -13.70 14.80
N LEU A 490 17.99 -13.06 13.71
CA LEU A 490 16.71 -12.36 13.67
C LEU A 490 15.54 -13.24 14.13
N LEU A 491 15.47 -14.50 13.67
CA LEU A 491 14.40 -15.43 14.08
C LEU A 491 14.41 -15.73 15.58
N ASN A 492 15.59 -15.84 16.20
CA ASN A 492 15.69 -16.09 17.63
C ASN A 492 15.42 -14.83 18.46
N SER A 493 15.78 -13.64 17.93
CA SER A 493 15.60 -12.35 18.61
C SER A 493 14.17 -11.82 18.49
N TYR A 494 13.53 -12.01 17.33
CA TYR A 494 12.25 -11.38 17.00
C TYR A 494 11.15 -12.35 16.55
N GLY A 495 11.48 -13.63 16.32
CA GLY A 495 10.55 -14.57 15.67
C GLY A 495 10.27 -14.25 14.20
N GLN A 496 10.94 -13.24 13.64
CA GLN A 496 10.71 -12.74 12.29
C GLN A 496 12.04 -12.29 11.66
N GLY A 497 12.18 -12.49 10.35
CA GLY A 497 13.33 -12.03 9.57
C GLY A 497 12.95 -11.90 8.08
N PRO A 498 13.56 -10.97 7.33
CA PRO A 498 13.17 -10.72 5.94
C PRO A 498 13.40 -11.97 5.08
N MET A 499 12.31 -12.49 4.48
CA MET A 499 12.28 -13.72 3.69
C MET A 499 12.82 -14.95 4.46
N GLN A 500 12.49 -15.06 5.74
CA GLN A 500 12.88 -16.15 6.63
C GLN A 500 11.70 -16.87 7.27
N SER A 501 10.52 -16.80 6.65
CA SER A 501 9.31 -17.44 7.16
C SER A 501 9.49 -18.97 7.32
N PRO A 502 8.87 -19.60 8.34
CA PRO A 502 8.99 -21.03 8.59
C PRO A 502 8.30 -21.90 7.52
N SER A 503 7.34 -21.33 6.80
CA SER A 503 6.57 -22.04 5.76
C SER A 503 5.99 -21.05 4.74
N VAL A 504 5.30 -21.57 3.71
CA VAL A 504 4.56 -20.78 2.72
C VAL A 504 3.40 -19.97 3.32
N PHE A 505 2.96 -20.30 4.53
CA PHE A 505 1.94 -19.57 5.28
C PHE A 505 2.48 -18.33 6.02
N ASN A 506 3.68 -17.87 5.68
CA ASN A 506 4.37 -16.76 6.34
C ASN A 506 4.72 -17.05 7.82
N PHE A 507 4.99 -16.04 8.61
CA PHE A 507 5.20 -16.10 10.05
C PHE A 507 3.89 -16.25 10.83
N PHE A 508 2.80 -15.75 10.26
CA PHE A 508 1.44 -15.80 10.80
C PHE A 508 0.41 -15.88 9.68
N ARG A 509 -0.71 -16.53 9.96
CA ARG A 509 -1.83 -16.63 9.04
C ARG A 509 -2.75 -15.43 9.19
N PRO A 510 -3.33 -14.91 8.10
CA PRO A 510 -4.23 -13.74 8.15
C PRO A 510 -5.54 -14.00 8.92
N ASP A 511 -5.90 -15.26 9.12
CA ASP A 511 -7.09 -15.70 9.83
C ASP A 511 -6.78 -16.19 11.27
N TYR A 512 -5.57 -15.97 11.78
CA TYR A 512 -5.22 -16.42 13.13
C TYR A 512 -6.08 -15.74 14.19
N GLN A 513 -6.76 -16.58 14.99
CA GLN A 513 -7.69 -16.14 16.02
C GLN A 513 -7.26 -16.68 17.38
N PRO A 514 -6.73 -15.82 18.26
CA PRO A 514 -6.44 -16.18 19.65
C PRO A 514 -7.70 -16.62 20.38
N ALA A 515 -7.54 -17.51 21.36
CA ALA A 515 -8.67 -18.05 22.13
C ALA A 515 -9.55 -16.95 22.76
N GLN A 516 -8.93 -15.86 23.21
CA GLN A 516 -9.60 -14.73 23.85
C GLN A 516 -10.48 -13.90 22.90
N LEU A 517 -10.23 -13.96 21.59
CA LEU A 517 -10.96 -13.19 20.57
C LEU A 517 -11.98 -14.03 19.77
N ARG A 518 -12.14 -15.33 20.09
CA ARG A 518 -13.01 -16.23 19.35
C ARG A 518 -14.49 -15.88 19.47
N ASP A 519 -14.92 -15.52 20.66
CA ASP A 519 -16.34 -15.21 20.91
C ASP A 519 -16.77 -13.93 20.16
N GLU A 520 -15.83 -13.02 19.92
CA GLU A 520 -16.03 -11.80 19.14
C GLU A 520 -15.77 -11.99 17.62
N GLN A 521 -15.33 -13.18 17.22
CA GLN A 521 -14.94 -13.52 15.84
C GLN A 521 -13.82 -12.64 15.27
N LEU A 522 -12.99 -12.04 16.15
CA LEU A 522 -11.89 -11.17 15.76
C LEU A 522 -10.61 -11.97 15.52
N VAL A 523 -9.80 -11.51 14.56
CA VAL A 523 -8.47 -12.06 14.28
C VAL A 523 -7.38 -11.13 14.79
N ALA A 524 -6.23 -11.68 15.13
CA ALA A 524 -5.02 -10.95 15.48
C ALA A 524 -3.80 -11.71 14.93
N PRO A 525 -3.54 -11.61 13.61
CA PRO A 525 -2.54 -12.40 12.90
C PRO A 525 -1.16 -12.37 13.56
N GLU A 526 -0.67 -11.18 13.91
CA GLU A 526 0.66 -10.97 14.44
C GLU A 526 0.85 -11.58 15.85
N LEU A 527 -0.23 -11.85 16.59
CA LEU A 527 -0.12 -12.56 17.87
C LEU A 527 0.35 -14.01 17.70
N GLN A 528 0.28 -14.58 16.50
CA GLN A 528 0.80 -15.92 16.25
C GLN A 528 2.33 -15.99 16.42
N ILE A 529 3.05 -14.91 16.16
CA ILE A 529 4.51 -14.81 16.39
C ILE A 529 4.87 -14.24 17.76
N ALA A 530 3.91 -13.64 18.47
CA ALA A 530 4.11 -13.06 19.79
C ALA A 530 3.88 -14.08 20.93
N GLY A 531 4.25 -15.34 20.72
CA GLY A 531 4.26 -16.33 21.81
C GLY A 531 5.27 -15.97 22.89
N ASP A 532 5.12 -16.54 24.11
CA ASP A 532 5.88 -16.18 25.30
C ASP A 532 7.39 -16.12 25.06
N ALA A 533 7.98 -17.10 24.36
CA ALA A 533 9.40 -17.14 24.08
C ALA A 533 9.85 -15.99 23.16
N ASN A 534 9.11 -15.72 22.10
CA ASN A 534 9.43 -14.65 21.15
C ASN A 534 9.18 -13.27 21.76
N LEU A 535 8.15 -13.11 22.58
CA LEU A 535 7.89 -11.85 23.29
C LEU A 535 9.06 -11.49 24.22
N ILE A 536 9.51 -12.44 25.07
CA ILE A 536 10.65 -12.25 25.96
C ILE A 536 11.93 -12.00 25.16
N ALA A 537 12.17 -12.75 24.09
CA ALA A 537 13.35 -12.57 23.24
C ALA A 537 13.37 -11.17 22.60
N THR A 538 12.22 -10.71 22.08
CA THR A 538 12.06 -9.37 21.50
C THR A 538 12.32 -8.27 22.53
N MET A 539 11.77 -8.39 23.74
CA MET A 539 12.00 -7.43 24.83
C MET A 539 13.49 -7.38 25.24
N ASN A 540 14.16 -8.53 25.31
CA ASN A 540 15.59 -8.61 25.63
C ASN A 540 16.46 -7.98 24.53
N GLU A 541 16.12 -8.20 23.25
CA GLU A 541 16.84 -7.60 22.13
C GLU A 541 16.63 -6.08 22.08
N GLN A 542 15.40 -5.61 22.31
CA GLN A 542 15.10 -4.18 22.43
C GLN A 542 15.86 -3.54 23.62
N PHE A 543 15.98 -4.26 24.73
CA PHE A 543 16.80 -3.79 25.85
C PHE A 543 18.27 -3.70 25.44
N ALA A 544 18.79 -4.71 24.75
CA ALA A 544 20.15 -4.68 24.26
C ALA A 544 20.39 -3.51 23.29
N ASP A 545 19.48 -3.25 22.37
CA ASP A 545 19.58 -2.14 21.43
C ASP A 545 19.52 -0.77 22.13
N LEU A 546 18.50 -0.54 22.94
CA LEU A 546 18.17 0.77 23.48
C LEU A 546 18.94 1.15 24.76
N VAL A 547 19.55 0.17 25.44
CA VAL A 547 20.30 0.40 26.69
C VAL A 547 21.77 0.05 26.53
N TRP A 548 22.08 -1.11 25.94
CA TRP A 548 23.48 -1.56 25.86
C TRP A 548 24.19 -1.10 24.58
N ARG A 549 23.49 -1.02 23.44
CA ARG A 549 24.09 -0.64 22.14
C ARG A 549 23.90 0.84 21.81
N VAL A 550 23.89 1.69 22.83
CA VAL A 550 23.91 3.15 22.68
C VAL A 550 25.34 3.61 22.57
N ALA A 551 25.65 4.45 21.58
CA ALA A 551 27.01 4.89 21.25
C ALA A 551 27.59 5.91 22.23
N GLU A 552 26.75 6.81 22.74
CA GLU A 552 27.17 7.91 23.60
C GLU A 552 27.87 7.43 24.88
N GLY A 553 28.99 8.10 25.21
CA GLY A 553 29.80 7.79 26.38
C GLY A 553 30.69 6.51 26.23
N ARG A 554 30.90 6.04 24.98
CA ARG A 554 31.78 4.90 24.68
C ARG A 554 32.95 5.32 23.82
N ASP A 555 34.14 4.95 24.23
CA ASP A 555 35.42 5.19 23.50
C ASP A 555 35.83 3.98 22.64
N ASP A 556 35.24 2.80 22.90
CA ASP A 556 35.66 1.49 22.37
C ASP A 556 34.53 0.79 21.60
N LEU A 557 33.97 1.42 20.57
CA LEU A 557 32.92 0.82 19.75
C LEU A 557 33.48 -0.39 18.97
N ASN A 558 32.84 -1.55 19.12
CA ASN A 558 33.10 -2.70 18.26
C ASN A 558 32.70 -2.36 16.81
N PRO A 559 33.65 -2.42 15.85
CA PRO A 559 33.36 -2.02 14.47
C PRO A 559 32.21 -2.79 13.81
N SER A 560 31.97 -4.02 14.21
CA SER A 560 30.92 -4.89 13.63
C SER A 560 29.59 -4.81 14.35
N ALA A 561 29.53 -4.20 15.53
CA ALA A 561 28.25 -4.04 16.25
C ALA A 561 27.48 -2.83 15.73
N ILE A 562 26.16 -2.94 15.76
CA ILE A 562 25.25 -1.85 15.42
C ILE A 562 24.99 -1.06 16.70
N TYR A 563 25.13 0.25 16.63
CA TYR A 563 24.87 1.17 17.73
C TYR A 563 23.79 2.17 17.35
N LEU A 564 23.01 2.59 18.34
CA LEU A 564 22.03 3.67 18.25
C LEU A 564 22.65 4.97 18.77
N TYR A 565 22.29 6.09 18.18
CA TYR A 565 22.80 7.42 18.51
C TYR A 565 21.66 8.28 19.07
N ILE A 566 21.71 8.58 20.36
CA ILE A 566 20.67 9.30 21.11
C ILE A 566 21.06 10.74 21.44
N ILE A 567 22.13 11.25 20.84
CA ILE A 567 22.66 12.59 21.15
C ILE A 567 21.62 13.71 20.88
N ASN A 568 20.76 13.54 19.87
CA ASN A 568 19.71 14.51 19.58
C ASN A 568 18.67 14.58 20.71
N ASP A 569 18.26 13.43 21.25
CA ASP A 569 17.32 13.34 22.36
C ASP A 569 17.93 13.87 23.66
N ILE A 570 19.23 13.60 23.90
CA ILE A 570 19.96 14.19 25.03
C ILE A 570 19.97 15.72 24.95
N ASN A 571 20.37 16.26 23.81
CA ASN A 571 20.40 17.71 23.59
C ASN A 571 19.01 18.34 23.74
N TYR A 572 17.99 17.65 23.22
CA TYR A 572 16.60 18.14 23.32
C TYR A 572 16.13 18.13 24.79
N LEU A 573 16.40 17.05 25.53
CA LEU A 573 16.11 16.98 26.98
C LEU A 573 16.79 18.11 27.77
N GLN A 574 18.05 18.41 27.46
CA GLN A 574 18.83 19.45 28.14
C GLN A 574 18.32 20.86 27.84
N ASN A 575 17.90 21.12 26.61
CA ASN A 575 17.49 22.46 26.17
C ASN A 575 16.02 22.76 26.48
N GLU A 576 15.13 21.80 26.25
CA GLU A 576 13.66 21.98 26.27
C GLU A 576 13.00 21.30 27.48
N GLY A 577 13.71 20.40 28.15
CA GLY A 577 13.21 19.66 29.32
C GLY A 577 12.41 18.41 28.98
N LEU A 578 12.06 17.66 30.05
CA LEU A 578 11.39 16.37 29.94
C LEU A 578 10.03 16.44 29.26
N GLU A 579 9.20 17.42 29.61
CA GLU A 579 7.82 17.49 29.08
C GLU A 579 7.82 17.70 27.55
N ALA A 580 8.69 18.56 27.04
CA ALA A 580 8.84 18.76 25.60
C ALA A 580 9.34 17.49 24.90
N LEU A 581 10.26 16.74 25.54
CA LEU A 581 10.71 15.45 25.00
C LEU A 581 9.58 14.41 24.99
N LEU A 582 8.76 14.34 26.05
CA LEU A 582 7.60 13.45 26.09
C LEU A 582 6.54 13.83 25.04
N ASP A 583 6.35 15.11 24.76
CA ASP A 583 5.48 15.58 23.67
C ASP A 583 6.04 15.12 22.31
N GLN A 584 7.33 15.26 22.06
CA GLN A 584 7.97 14.75 20.85
C GLN A 584 7.83 13.22 20.73
N TYR A 585 8.02 12.48 21.81
CA TYR A 585 7.83 11.02 21.82
C TYR A 585 6.37 10.63 21.62
N ASN A 586 5.42 11.43 22.12
CA ASN A 586 4.00 11.21 21.85
C ASN A 586 3.68 11.32 20.36
N VAL A 587 4.25 12.28 19.65
CA VAL A 587 4.13 12.38 18.19
C VAL A 587 4.78 11.18 17.51
N LEU A 588 6.04 10.93 17.81
CA LEU A 588 6.90 10.00 17.04
C LEU A 588 6.53 8.52 17.23
N TYR A 589 6.27 8.11 18.46
CA TYR A 589 6.04 6.70 18.81
C TYR A 589 4.58 6.33 19.00
N PHE A 590 3.74 7.29 19.38
CA PHE A 590 2.35 7.05 19.72
C PHE A 590 1.34 7.72 18.78
N ALA A 591 1.80 8.57 17.85
CA ALA A 591 0.93 9.36 16.97
C ALA A 591 -0.19 10.11 17.74
N GLY A 592 0.14 10.63 18.92
CA GLY A 592 -0.78 11.35 19.79
C GLY A 592 -1.56 10.48 20.79
N SER A 593 -1.38 9.15 20.79
CA SER A 593 -2.17 8.23 21.63
C SER A 593 -1.51 7.85 22.97
N MET A 594 -0.41 8.52 23.37
CA MET A 594 0.22 8.26 24.68
C MET A 594 -0.77 8.53 25.81
N SER A 595 -1.08 7.50 26.60
CA SER A 595 -1.99 7.65 27.74
C SER A 595 -1.37 8.47 28.86
N VAL A 596 -2.23 9.01 29.72
CA VAL A 596 -1.81 9.71 30.96
C VAL A 596 -0.98 8.77 31.85
N ASN A 597 -1.30 7.49 31.89
CA ASN A 597 -0.59 6.50 32.69
C ASN A 597 0.82 6.24 32.16
N THR A 598 0.95 6.07 30.83
CA THR A 598 2.27 5.90 30.19
C THR A 598 3.14 7.15 30.38
N ARG A 599 2.57 8.34 30.20
CA ARG A 599 3.30 9.61 30.45
C ARG A 599 3.76 9.71 31.90
N GLN A 600 2.89 9.35 32.86
CA GLN A 600 3.26 9.39 34.28
C GLN A 600 4.36 8.37 34.62
N ALA A 601 4.27 7.15 34.09
CA ALA A 601 5.32 6.14 34.28
C ALA A 601 6.68 6.61 33.73
N LEU A 602 6.71 7.33 32.59
CA LEU A 602 7.94 7.91 32.05
C LEU A 602 8.50 9.03 32.93
N ARG A 603 7.63 9.89 33.52
CA ARG A 603 8.05 10.90 34.50
C ARG A 603 8.65 10.30 35.76
N ASP A 604 7.97 9.28 36.32
CA ASP A 604 8.41 8.61 37.52
C ASP A 604 9.76 7.89 37.30
N LEU A 605 9.93 7.29 36.12
CA LEU A 605 11.18 6.68 35.72
C LEU A 605 12.31 7.71 35.58
N ASP A 606 12.06 8.85 34.93
CA ASP A 606 13.04 9.91 34.75
C ASP A 606 13.50 10.49 36.10
N ALA A 607 12.57 10.69 37.05
CA ALA A 607 12.87 11.19 38.39
C ALA A 607 13.76 10.25 39.24
N TYR A 608 13.92 9.00 38.81
CA TYR A 608 14.82 8.05 39.47
C TYR A 608 16.31 8.32 39.16
N PHE A 609 16.60 8.96 38.04
CA PHE A 609 17.97 9.27 37.59
C PHE A 609 18.42 10.65 38.08
N LYS A 610 19.74 10.82 38.23
CA LYS A 610 20.33 12.14 38.46
C LYS A 610 20.37 12.95 37.18
N ASP A 611 20.41 14.28 37.30
CA ASP A 611 20.38 15.19 36.16
C ASP A 611 21.51 14.96 35.16
N GLU A 612 22.71 14.61 35.62
CA GLU A 612 23.86 14.31 34.76
C GLU A 612 23.82 12.96 34.03
N GLN A 613 22.89 12.07 34.37
CA GLN A 613 22.74 10.73 33.77
C GLN A 613 21.90 10.75 32.49
N HIS A 614 22.17 11.67 31.59
CA HIS A 614 21.35 11.90 30.38
C HIS A 614 21.23 10.66 29.49
N ARG A 615 22.32 9.91 29.31
CA ARG A 615 22.33 8.70 28.50
C ARG A 615 21.38 7.64 29.07
N GLU A 616 21.49 7.37 30.37
CA GLU A 616 20.66 6.39 31.07
C GLU A 616 19.20 6.81 31.03
N ARG A 617 18.90 8.09 31.31
CA ARG A 617 17.55 8.67 31.24
C ARG A 617 16.91 8.36 29.89
N ILE A 618 17.52 8.79 28.79
CA ILE A 618 16.99 8.58 27.44
C ILE A 618 16.86 7.09 27.12
N SER A 619 17.90 6.28 27.39
CA SER A 619 17.90 4.84 27.10
C SER A 619 16.74 4.11 27.77
N TYR A 620 16.49 4.36 29.04
CA TYR A 620 15.42 3.69 29.77
C TYR A 620 14.04 4.23 29.44
N LEU A 621 13.90 5.53 29.10
CA LEU A 621 12.66 6.08 28.56
C LEU A 621 12.29 5.40 27.23
N LEU A 622 13.22 5.29 26.30
CA LEU A 622 13.01 4.61 25.02
C LEU A 622 12.67 3.13 25.18
N TYR A 623 13.38 2.43 26.08
CA TYR A 623 13.07 1.03 26.36
C TYR A 623 11.66 0.87 26.95
N THR A 624 11.27 1.72 27.88
CA THR A 624 9.91 1.70 28.46
C THR A 624 8.84 1.95 27.40
N ILE A 625 9.10 2.86 26.46
CA ILE A 625 8.25 3.05 25.28
C ILE A 625 8.17 1.76 24.46
N ALA A 626 9.32 1.15 24.13
CA ALA A 626 9.39 -0.04 23.29
C ALA A 626 8.56 -1.22 23.81
N ILE A 627 8.49 -1.39 25.13
CA ILE A 627 7.71 -2.46 25.78
C ILE A 627 6.28 -2.06 26.15
N SER A 628 5.89 -0.78 25.99
CA SER A 628 4.54 -0.33 26.31
C SER A 628 3.50 -0.95 25.38
N PRO A 629 2.30 -1.33 25.86
CA PRO A 629 1.25 -1.85 25.03
C PRO A 629 0.84 -0.88 23.91
N GLU A 630 0.78 0.41 24.20
CA GLU A 630 0.37 1.47 23.28
C GLU A 630 1.32 1.61 22.09
N PHE A 631 2.64 1.56 22.31
CA PHE A 631 3.61 1.56 21.21
C PHE A 631 3.51 0.30 20.35
N ASN A 632 3.18 -0.84 20.95
CA ASN A 632 3.10 -2.12 20.25
C ASN A 632 1.85 -2.24 19.35
N LEU A 633 0.90 -1.33 19.45
CA LEU A 633 -0.27 -1.26 18.58
C LEU A 633 -0.07 -0.19 17.48
N GLN A 634 -0.48 -0.53 16.27
CA GLN A 634 -0.63 0.38 15.16
C GLN A 634 -2.12 0.68 14.99
N TYR A 635 -2.47 1.94 14.96
CA TYR A 635 -3.85 2.39 14.78
C TYR A 635 -4.03 3.13 13.47
#